data_68d38fd0062f8f45d619bda07da021f3
#
_entry.id   68d38fd0062f8f45d619bda07da021f3
#
_cell.length_a   1.000
_cell.length_b   1.000
_cell.length_c   1.000
_cell.angle_alpha   90.00
_cell.angle_beta   90.00
_cell.angle_gamma   90.00
#
_symmetry.space_group_name_H-M   'P 1'
#
loop_
_entity.id
_entity.type
_entity.pdbx_description
1 polymer ?
#
loop_
_entity_poly.entity_id
_entity_poly.type
_entity_poly.pdbx_seq_one_letter_code
_entity_poly.pdbx_strand_id
1 'polypeptide(L)'
;MKRLPIFITAVALFCSAVEAQELKLQRDNIDQIVNAMTLEEKAHLVVGADMKKISAAGEVGATQKMVPGAAGITYPIPRLGIPSIVLADGPAGLRISPTRKDDPNTYYCTGFPVGTHLAATWNDEIIYQVGKAMGEEVKEYGVDVLLAPGINMMRNPLCGRNFEYFSEDPLLAGKTAAAIINGVESNGVGTSLKHFCANNQEINRLANDSRISQRALREIYLRNFEIAVRDSQPWTIMTSYNYLNGRYTSEDKGLLEDVLRGEFGFQGTIMTDWGGGLDAVAQVAAGNDMIQPGEEHQYQAIVDAVNSGKLSMAELDKCITRILKLIVQTPKFSGYKFSNKPDLKAHAAVTRQVASEGFVLLKNDAQALPMADGAKVALFGVGSYDFIAGGRGSGDVNKAYVVDMREGMLSNGIKFDKTLDSIYMKHMEREKGRIAPLDAHRRWTHYTLRPNEIRDPRSLVQGAADRSDMAVITFSRHSAEGFDRHIEREFNLRIDETALLNEVSREFRAAGKKVVVVLNISGPVEVASWRDKVDAILVCWMPGQEGGNSVADVLLGRVSPSGHLPMSFPICYADVPSQNFPVNVPETGRNQSFENYSTVHKYYDQPNIDYTNYTEDIFIGYRHYATRGVEVAYPFGHGLTYSDFELSDMKLGRDDQKISITCRVTNSGKRAAKQVVQLYSTSLFPDHERPLVELRGYSKTPLLAPGESCTVKIDINKSDLAIFDEQSSAWVLPAGDYRLSLGFSSADLKLSKEIFIPTTTVVRTVTDILKPTDGKLFIE
;
A
#
# COMPACT_ATOMS: atom_id res chain seq x y z
N MET A 1 87.99 18.63 -57.96
CA MET A 1 87.40 18.46 -56.57
C MET A 1 85.91 18.68 -56.64
N LYS A 2 85.16 17.60 -56.66
CA LYS A 2 83.67 17.63 -56.70
C LYS A 2 83.13 17.33 -55.28
N ARG A 3 82.35 18.24 -54.68
CA ARG A 3 81.71 18.06 -53.39
C ARG A 3 80.39 17.34 -53.62
N LEU A 4 80.19 16.23 -52.91
CA LEU A 4 78.95 15.50 -52.86
C LEU A 4 78.05 16.06 -51.69
N PRO A 5 76.73 16.30 -51.85
CA PRO A 5 75.86 16.67 -50.72
C PRO A 5 75.32 15.41 -50.05
N ILE A 6 75.41 15.38 -48.71
CA ILE A 6 74.83 14.37 -47.85
C ILE A 6 73.38 14.76 -47.63
N PHE A 7 72.46 13.94 -48.09
CA PHE A 7 71.05 14.03 -47.71
C PHE A 7 70.80 13.31 -46.36
N ILE A 8 70.42 14.09 -45.34
CA ILE A 8 69.95 13.54 -44.06
C ILE A 8 68.47 13.40 -44.17
N THR A 9 67.95 12.17 -44.25
CA THR A 9 66.52 11.84 -44.21
C THR A 9 66.09 11.77 -42.75
N ALA A 10 65.37 12.78 -42.25
CA ALA A 10 64.76 12.77 -40.95
C ALA A 10 63.49 11.89 -41.03
N VAL A 11 63.55 10.72 -40.41
CA VAL A 11 62.32 9.86 -40.14
C VAL A 11 61.58 10.43 -38.95
N ALA A 12 60.46 11.11 -39.19
CA ALA A 12 59.53 11.54 -38.16
C ALA A 12 58.70 10.33 -37.71
N LEU A 13 59.04 9.80 -36.55
CA LEU A 13 58.14 8.86 -35.83
C LEU A 13 56.88 9.60 -35.37
N PHE A 14 55.74 9.41 -36.07
CA PHE A 14 54.46 9.74 -35.58
C PHE A 14 54.08 8.67 -34.52
N CYS A 15 54.34 8.95 -33.25
CA CYS A 15 53.59 8.29 -32.14
C CYS A 15 52.17 8.81 -32.14
N SER A 16 51.28 8.13 -32.82
CA SER A 16 49.85 8.29 -32.56
C SER A 16 49.59 7.80 -31.13
N ALA A 17 49.50 8.71 -30.18
CA ALA A 17 48.90 8.45 -28.89
C ALA A 17 47.45 8.07 -29.18
N VAL A 18 47.15 6.77 -29.21
CA VAL A 18 45.78 6.30 -29.05
C VAL A 18 45.44 6.70 -27.63
N GLU A 19 44.70 7.81 -27.45
CA GLU A 19 44.04 8.08 -26.20
C GLU A 19 43.20 6.84 -25.91
N ALA A 20 43.60 6.07 -24.89
CA ALA A 20 42.80 4.96 -24.40
C ALA A 20 41.46 5.56 -23.95
N GLN A 21 40.43 5.33 -24.74
CA GLN A 21 39.08 5.82 -24.42
C GLN A 21 38.74 5.33 -23.02
N GLU A 22 38.58 6.26 -22.07
CA GLU A 22 38.22 5.91 -20.69
C GLU A 22 36.97 5.05 -20.70
N LEU A 23 37.03 3.86 -20.09
CA LEU A 23 35.91 2.96 -19.99
C LEU A 23 34.86 3.59 -19.07
N LYS A 24 33.70 3.94 -19.61
CA LYS A 24 32.55 4.51 -18.88
C LYS A 24 31.31 3.64 -19.10
N LEU A 25 30.44 3.59 -18.11
CA LEU A 25 29.19 2.84 -18.15
C LEU A 25 28.31 3.31 -19.33
N GLN A 26 27.85 2.35 -20.11
CA GLN A 26 26.85 2.49 -21.17
C GLN A 26 25.86 1.33 -21.07
N ARG A 27 24.74 1.43 -21.78
CA ARG A 27 23.69 0.39 -21.74
C ARG A 27 24.15 -0.96 -22.28
N ASP A 28 25.12 -0.98 -23.18
CA ASP A 28 25.61 -2.15 -23.91
C ASP A 28 26.97 -2.69 -23.42
N ASN A 29 27.59 -2.08 -22.40
CA ASN A 29 28.89 -2.50 -21.90
C ASN A 29 28.93 -2.93 -20.43
N ILE A 30 27.78 -3.26 -19.83
CA ILE A 30 27.66 -3.58 -18.39
C ILE A 30 28.68 -4.66 -17.99
N ASP A 31 28.81 -5.74 -18.74
CA ASP A 31 29.75 -6.84 -18.43
C ASP A 31 31.20 -6.37 -18.41
N GLN A 32 31.60 -5.46 -19.33
CA GLN A 32 32.93 -4.87 -19.34
C GLN A 32 33.17 -4.01 -18.10
N ILE A 33 32.16 -3.26 -17.66
CA ILE A 33 32.21 -2.45 -16.44
C ILE A 33 32.36 -3.35 -15.21
N VAL A 34 31.54 -4.40 -15.07
CA VAL A 34 31.66 -5.36 -13.97
C VAL A 34 33.04 -5.95 -13.86
N ASN A 35 33.62 -6.35 -15.00
CA ASN A 35 34.98 -6.89 -15.04
C ASN A 35 36.07 -5.86 -14.71
N ALA A 36 35.82 -4.57 -14.94
CA ALA A 36 36.76 -3.49 -14.66
C ALA A 36 36.67 -2.93 -13.22
N MET A 37 35.61 -3.31 -12.46
CA MET A 37 35.46 -2.90 -11.07
C MET A 37 36.40 -3.67 -10.14
N THR A 38 36.95 -2.98 -9.13
CA THR A 38 37.66 -3.64 -8.03
C THR A 38 36.67 -4.29 -7.06
N LEU A 39 37.13 -5.18 -6.17
CA LEU A 39 36.30 -5.78 -5.13
C LEU A 39 35.68 -4.72 -4.22
N GLU A 40 36.47 -3.72 -3.83
CA GLU A 40 36.04 -2.62 -2.97
C GLU A 40 34.90 -1.80 -3.64
N GLU A 41 35.03 -1.51 -4.94
CA GLU A 41 34.00 -0.80 -5.69
C GLU A 41 32.70 -1.62 -5.80
N LYS A 42 32.82 -2.94 -6.02
CA LYS A 42 31.67 -3.84 -6.05
C LYS A 42 30.99 -3.90 -4.67
N ALA A 43 31.75 -4.07 -3.60
CA ALA A 43 31.21 -4.11 -2.24
C ALA A 43 30.53 -2.78 -1.84
N HIS A 44 31.12 -1.63 -2.23
CA HIS A 44 30.48 -0.34 -2.01
C HIS A 44 29.19 -0.16 -2.82
N LEU A 45 29.09 -0.69 -4.04
CA LEU A 45 27.92 -0.48 -4.88
C LEU A 45 26.70 -1.29 -4.38
N VAL A 46 26.89 -2.46 -3.75
CA VAL A 46 25.81 -3.25 -3.13
C VAL A 46 25.39 -2.71 -1.79
N VAL A 47 26.19 -1.85 -1.15
CA VAL A 47 25.86 -1.20 0.13
C VAL A 47 25.48 0.24 -0.11
N GLY A 48 24.36 0.69 0.45
CA GLY A 48 23.91 2.07 0.35
C GLY A 48 24.92 3.07 0.88
N ALA A 49 24.80 4.32 0.48
CA ALA A 49 25.75 5.38 0.83
C ALA A 49 25.06 6.58 1.48
N ASP A 50 25.87 7.33 2.27
CA ASP A 50 25.50 8.63 2.86
C ASP A 50 24.33 8.63 3.86
N MET A 51 24.09 7.52 4.55
CA MET A 51 23.24 7.55 5.71
C MET A 51 23.95 8.22 6.88
N LYS A 52 23.38 9.33 7.34
CA LYS A 52 23.60 9.72 8.74
C LYS A 52 22.84 8.72 9.60
N LYS A 53 23.49 8.23 10.68
CA LYS A 53 22.78 7.50 11.74
C LYS A 53 21.47 8.21 12.03
N ILE A 54 20.38 7.46 12.13
CA ILE A 54 19.03 7.95 12.45
C ILE A 54 19.16 9.07 13.46
N SER A 55 18.73 10.26 13.07
CA SER A 55 18.82 11.40 13.97
C SER A 55 17.93 11.15 15.19
N ALA A 56 18.29 11.71 16.35
CA ALA A 56 17.45 11.65 17.54
C ALA A 56 16.03 12.20 17.31
N ALA A 57 15.79 12.87 16.20
CA ALA A 57 14.48 13.38 15.76
C ALA A 57 13.62 12.31 15.03
N GLY A 58 14.12 11.09 14.82
CA GLY A 58 13.30 9.99 14.28
C GLY A 58 13.04 10.03 12.76
N GLU A 59 13.80 10.80 12.00
CA GLU A 59 13.76 10.77 10.54
C GLU A 59 14.57 9.59 10.03
N VAL A 60 13.88 8.55 9.53
CA VAL A 60 14.52 7.42 8.86
C VAL A 60 14.94 7.86 7.46
N GLY A 61 16.19 7.58 7.10
CA GLY A 61 16.67 7.70 5.73
C GLY A 61 16.80 9.12 5.18
N ALA A 62 16.96 10.15 6.02
CA ALA A 62 17.14 11.50 5.52
C ALA A 62 18.55 11.72 5.00
N THR A 63 18.79 11.55 3.71
CA THR A 63 20.01 12.05 3.09
C THR A 63 19.98 13.59 3.05
N GLN A 64 21.16 14.22 3.20
CA GLN A 64 21.30 15.67 3.03
C GLN A 64 21.95 16.02 1.69
N LYS A 65 22.47 15.01 0.99
CA LYS A 65 23.07 15.15 -0.33
C LYS A 65 22.04 14.87 -1.42
N MET A 66 22.25 15.42 -2.59
CA MET A 66 21.43 15.29 -3.79
C MET A 66 19.98 15.79 -3.59
N VAL A 67 19.07 15.00 -3.02
CA VAL A 67 17.68 15.39 -2.71
C VAL A 67 17.47 15.29 -1.19
N PRO A 68 17.47 16.41 -0.47
CA PRO A 68 17.29 16.41 0.97
C PRO A 68 15.96 15.77 1.39
N GLY A 69 16.00 14.89 2.40
CA GLY A 69 14.84 14.15 2.90
C GLY A 69 14.50 12.88 2.11
N ALA A 70 15.22 12.56 1.05
CA ALA A 70 15.13 11.26 0.39
C ALA A 70 15.64 10.13 1.31
N ALA A 71 15.18 8.91 1.06
CA ALA A 71 15.44 7.78 1.93
C ALA A 71 16.89 7.26 1.85
N GLY A 72 17.49 7.25 0.66
CA GLY A 72 18.84 6.74 0.45
C GLY A 72 19.41 7.06 -0.92
N ILE A 73 20.68 6.74 -1.09
CA ILE A 73 21.40 6.87 -2.36
C ILE A 73 22.33 5.67 -2.56
N THR A 74 22.71 5.40 -3.81
CA THR A 74 23.76 4.41 -4.13
C THR A 74 25.15 5.04 -4.15
N TYR A 75 26.19 4.21 -3.96
CA TYR A 75 27.56 4.65 -4.00
C TYR A 75 28.00 4.97 -5.46
N PRO A 76 28.57 6.18 -5.74
CA PRO A 76 29.01 6.53 -7.07
C PRO A 76 30.42 5.98 -7.37
N ILE A 77 30.70 5.61 -8.63
CA ILE A 77 32.05 5.22 -9.08
C ILE A 77 32.44 6.08 -10.30
N PRO A 78 32.95 7.31 -10.06
CA PRO A 78 33.16 8.30 -11.12
C PRO A 78 34.14 7.86 -12.21
N ARG A 79 35.17 7.07 -11.84
CA ARG A 79 36.15 6.57 -12.83
C ARG A 79 35.50 5.69 -13.90
N LEU A 80 34.40 4.98 -13.57
CA LEU A 80 33.64 4.13 -14.49
C LEU A 80 32.36 4.80 -14.98
N GLY A 81 32.13 6.08 -14.65
CA GLY A 81 30.94 6.80 -15.07
C GLY A 81 29.64 6.32 -14.41
N ILE A 82 29.72 5.64 -13.26
CA ILE A 82 28.54 5.16 -12.49
C ILE A 82 28.07 6.28 -11.56
N PRO A 83 26.90 6.88 -11.81
CA PRO A 83 26.36 7.91 -10.94
C PRO A 83 25.73 7.30 -9.68
N SER A 84 25.59 8.11 -8.63
CA SER A 84 24.68 7.81 -7.54
C SER A 84 23.24 8.06 -7.98
N ILE A 85 22.31 7.14 -7.66
CA ILE A 85 20.88 7.31 -7.84
C ILE A 85 20.19 7.56 -6.52
N VAL A 86 19.01 8.18 -6.55
CA VAL A 86 18.25 8.62 -5.38
C VAL A 86 17.01 7.75 -5.18
N LEU A 87 16.84 7.25 -3.96
CA LEU A 87 15.70 6.46 -3.51
C LEU A 87 14.89 7.30 -2.51
N ALA A 88 13.57 7.43 -2.67
CA ALA A 88 12.75 8.21 -1.75
C ALA A 88 11.45 7.50 -1.38
N ASP A 89 11.00 7.67 -0.14
CA ASP A 89 9.73 7.16 0.35
C ASP A 89 8.54 7.76 -0.41
N GLY A 90 7.42 7.03 -0.42
CA GLY A 90 6.23 7.60 -0.99
C GLY A 90 5.02 6.73 -1.27
N PRO A 91 4.52 5.85 -0.36
CA PRO A 91 3.30 5.08 -0.63
C PRO A 91 2.05 5.95 -0.86
N ALA A 92 2.00 7.17 -0.31
CA ALA A 92 0.89 8.12 -0.51
C ALA A 92 1.33 9.45 -1.17
N GLY A 93 2.46 9.44 -1.88
CA GLY A 93 3.10 10.60 -2.52
C GLY A 93 4.56 10.74 -2.12
N LEU A 94 5.35 11.39 -2.95
CA LEU A 94 6.78 11.54 -2.74
C LEU A 94 7.09 12.24 -1.40
N ARG A 95 8.06 11.69 -0.66
CA ARG A 95 8.54 12.25 0.60
C ARG A 95 9.94 12.83 0.45
N ILE A 96 10.04 14.15 0.49
CA ILE A 96 11.29 14.93 0.52
C ILE A 96 11.19 16.04 1.59
N SER A 97 12.33 16.61 2.00
CA SER A 97 12.32 17.78 2.90
C SER A 97 11.72 19.00 2.21
N PRO A 98 10.81 19.72 2.87
CA PRO A 98 10.27 20.97 2.32
C PRO A 98 11.31 22.09 2.26
N THR A 99 12.35 22.01 3.05
CA THR A 99 13.42 23.03 3.12
C THR A 99 14.76 22.43 2.70
N ARG A 100 15.61 23.26 2.08
CA ARG A 100 16.96 22.89 1.68
C ARG A 100 17.95 23.94 2.23
N LYS A 101 19.16 23.49 2.57
CA LYS A 101 20.20 24.39 3.05
C LYS A 101 20.52 25.45 1.99
N ASP A 102 20.61 26.71 2.40
CA ASP A 102 20.95 27.85 1.55
C ASP A 102 19.98 28.10 0.37
N ASP A 103 18.77 27.55 0.42
CA ASP A 103 17.71 27.75 -0.58
C ASP A 103 16.45 28.35 0.11
N PRO A 104 15.99 29.55 -0.29
CA PRO A 104 14.83 30.18 0.30
C PRO A 104 13.49 29.58 -0.13
N ASN A 105 13.47 28.69 -1.14
CA ASN A 105 12.27 28.08 -1.63
C ASN A 105 11.79 26.97 -0.69
N THR A 106 10.48 26.73 -0.69
CA THR A 106 9.86 25.60 -0.02
C THR A 106 9.36 24.60 -1.07
N TYR A 107 9.68 23.33 -0.84
CA TYR A 107 9.37 22.22 -1.74
C TYR A 107 8.32 21.32 -1.10
N TYR A 108 7.16 21.24 -1.73
CA TYR A 108 6.05 20.39 -1.27
C TYR A 108 5.75 19.30 -2.30
N CYS A 109 5.18 18.21 -1.82
CA CYS A 109 4.66 17.15 -2.66
C CYS A 109 3.15 16.99 -2.44
N THR A 110 2.47 16.36 -3.40
CA THR A 110 1.05 16.08 -3.29
C THR A 110 0.82 14.92 -2.34
N GLY A 111 -0.03 15.12 -1.34
CA GLY A 111 -0.57 14.05 -0.52
C GLY A 111 -1.74 13.40 -1.22
N PHE A 112 -1.52 12.25 -1.84
CA PHE A 112 -2.56 11.45 -2.50
C PHE A 112 -3.36 10.61 -1.49
N PRO A 113 -4.51 10.05 -1.88
CA PRO A 113 -5.22 9.07 -1.08
C PRO A 113 -4.32 7.86 -0.76
N VAL A 114 -4.45 7.31 0.44
CA VAL A 114 -3.66 6.15 0.87
C VAL A 114 -4.03 4.85 0.14
N GLY A 115 -3.19 3.82 0.24
CA GLY A 115 -3.36 2.54 -0.47
C GLY A 115 -4.73 1.91 -0.31
N THR A 116 -5.25 1.81 0.93
CA THR A 116 -6.60 1.30 1.22
C THR A 116 -7.69 2.05 0.46
N HIS A 117 -7.55 3.39 0.38
CA HIS A 117 -8.49 4.25 -0.34
C HIS A 117 -8.42 4.01 -1.86
N LEU A 118 -7.20 3.91 -2.40
CA LEU A 118 -6.99 3.62 -3.82
C LEU A 118 -7.64 2.28 -4.21
N ALA A 119 -7.41 1.23 -3.42
CA ALA A 119 -8.03 -0.07 -3.65
C ALA A 119 -9.56 -0.02 -3.58
N ALA A 120 -10.14 0.81 -2.69
CA ALA A 120 -11.58 1.01 -2.59
C ALA A 120 -12.22 1.60 -3.85
N THR A 121 -11.44 2.20 -4.75
CA THR A 121 -11.97 2.65 -6.06
C THR A 121 -12.34 1.50 -6.98
N TRP A 122 -11.69 0.34 -6.88
CA TRP A 122 -11.82 -0.80 -7.81
C TRP A 122 -11.70 -0.37 -9.28
N ASN A 123 -10.79 0.58 -9.56
CA ASN A 123 -10.65 1.22 -10.87
C ASN A 123 -9.18 1.40 -11.24
N ASP A 124 -8.63 0.41 -11.95
CA ASP A 124 -7.20 0.37 -12.31
C ASP A 124 -6.78 1.59 -13.15
N GLU A 125 -7.70 2.16 -13.95
CA GLU A 125 -7.39 3.31 -14.80
C GLU A 125 -7.15 4.58 -13.99
N ILE A 126 -8.01 4.88 -13.00
CA ILE A 126 -7.83 6.08 -12.16
C ILE A 126 -6.62 5.92 -11.24
N ILE A 127 -6.32 4.69 -10.81
CA ILE A 127 -5.12 4.36 -10.03
C ILE A 127 -3.86 4.59 -10.86
N TYR A 128 -3.86 4.20 -12.14
CA TYR A 128 -2.78 4.51 -13.08
C TYR A 128 -2.53 6.03 -13.19
N GLN A 129 -3.58 6.87 -13.23
CA GLN A 129 -3.44 8.32 -13.26
C GLN A 129 -2.81 8.87 -11.97
N VAL A 130 -3.11 8.30 -10.81
CA VAL A 130 -2.42 8.62 -9.55
C VAL A 130 -0.94 8.28 -9.65
N GLY A 131 -0.61 7.07 -10.10
CA GLY A 131 0.77 6.65 -10.31
C GLY A 131 1.52 7.59 -11.26
N LYS A 132 0.88 8.01 -12.36
CA LYS A 132 1.46 8.94 -13.31
C LYS A 132 1.77 10.31 -12.68
N ALA A 133 0.85 10.84 -11.88
CA ALA A 133 1.07 12.10 -11.16
C ALA A 133 2.20 11.98 -10.12
N MET A 134 2.24 10.87 -9.36
CA MET A 134 3.35 10.58 -8.44
C MET A 134 4.70 10.51 -9.17
N GLY A 135 4.76 9.81 -10.29
CA GLY A 135 5.98 9.63 -11.07
C GLY A 135 6.50 10.94 -11.69
N GLU A 136 5.62 11.88 -12.03
CA GLU A 136 6.01 13.22 -12.45
C GLU A 136 6.73 13.97 -11.30
N GLU A 137 6.19 13.95 -10.08
CA GLU A 137 6.84 14.57 -8.93
C GLU A 137 8.20 13.92 -8.63
N VAL A 138 8.29 12.59 -8.68
CA VAL A 138 9.54 11.84 -8.49
C VAL A 138 10.59 12.31 -9.47
N LYS A 139 10.27 12.39 -10.75
CA LYS A 139 11.16 12.83 -11.81
C LYS A 139 11.58 14.29 -11.66
N GLU A 140 10.60 15.19 -11.43
CA GLU A 140 10.84 16.63 -11.37
C GLU A 140 11.57 17.09 -10.12
N TYR A 141 11.59 16.27 -9.05
CA TYR A 141 12.41 16.51 -7.86
C TYR A 141 13.76 15.78 -7.87
N GLY A 142 14.09 15.08 -8.95
CA GLY A 142 15.40 14.44 -9.14
C GLY A 142 15.59 13.15 -8.36
N VAL A 143 14.50 12.46 -8.04
CA VAL A 143 14.49 11.11 -7.47
C VAL A 143 14.42 10.09 -8.61
N ASP A 144 15.12 8.96 -8.48
CA ASP A 144 15.20 7.93 -9.51
C ASP A 144 14.25 6.74 -9.23
N VAL A 145 14.03 6.40 -7.95
CA VAL A 145 13.16 5.29 -7.53
C VAL A 145 12.27 5.72 -6.37
N LEU A 146 10.97 5.53 -6.53
CA LEU A 146 9.97 5.69 -5.48
C LEU A 146 9.81 4.37 -4.70
N LEU A 147 9.97 4.41 -3.37
CA LEU A 147 9.83 3.25 -2.48
C LEU A 147 8.34 2.96 -2.20
N ALA A 148 7.64 2.56 -3.22
CA ALA A 148 6.21 2.27 -3.27
C ALA A 148 5.89 1.37 -4.49
N PRO A 149 4.70 0.72 -4.51
CA PRO A 149 3.67 0.63 -3.46
C PRO A 149 3.95 -0.45 -2.42
N GLY A 150 3.33 -0.31 -1.22
CA GLY A 150 3.23 -1.38 -0.23
C GLY A 150 2.02 -2.27 -0.52
N ILE A 151 2.18 -3.61 -0.50
CA ILE A 151 1.10 -4.53 -0.90
C ILE A 151 0.89 -5.73 0.03
N ASN A 152 1.43 -5.70 1.23
CA ASN A 152 1.19 -6.80 2.16
C ASN A 152 -0.32 -7.00 2.39
N MET A 153 -0.73 -8.23 2.65
CA MET A 153 -2.15 -8.55 2.85
C MET A 153 -2.69 -7.92 4.13
N MET A 154 -3.92 -7.43 4.11
CA MET A 154 -4.63 -6.95 5.30
C MET A 154 -5.14 -8.15 6.10
N ARG A 155 -4.23 -8.84 6.80
CA ARG A 155 -4.49 -10.04 7.58
C ARG A 155 -5.33 -9.75 8.83
N ASN A 156 -5.02 -8.66 9.51
CA ASN A 156 -5.69 -8.25 10.75
C ASN A 156 -6.07 -6.76 10.69
N PRO A 157 -7.27 -6.37 11.14
CA PRO A 157 -7.70 -4.97 11.12
C PRO A 157 -6.82 -4.04 11.97
N LEU A 158 -6.06 -4.56 12.93
CA LEU A 158 -5.24 -3.75 13.82
C LEU A 158 -3.84 -3.44 13.27
N CYS A 159 -3.39 -4.08 12.20
CA CYS A 159 -2.05 -3.81 11.64
C CYS A 159 -1.88 -2.32 11.30
N GLY A 160 -0.83 -1.71 11.86
CA GLY A 160 -0.59 -0.27 11.78
C GLY A 160 -0.35 0.23 10.36
N ARG A 161 0.19 -0.59 9.47
CA ARG A 161 0.48 -0.24 8.07
C ARG A 161 -0.64 -0.58 7.09
N ASN A 162 -1.83 -1.02 7.55
CA ASN A 162 -2.96 -1.27 6.65
C ASN A 162 -3.32 -0.05 5.80
N PHE A 163 -3.05 1.18 6.26
CA PHE A 163 -3.33 2.38 5.47
C PHE A 163 -2.62 2.40 4.11
N GLU A 164 -1.39 1.90 4.04
CA GLU A 164 -0.60 1.88 2.80
C GLU A 164 -0.76 0.58 2.00
N TYR A 165 -1.41 -0.45 2.60
CA TYR A 165 -1.74 -1.71 1.94
C TYR A 165 -3.10 -1.62 1.26
N PHE A 166 -3.41 -2.55 0.36
CA PHE A 166 -4.56 -2.42 -0.52
C PHE A 166 -5.77 -3.22 -0.05
N SER A 167 -5.62 -4.52 0.25
CA SER A 167 -6.78 -5.41 0.41
C SER A 167 -6.49 -6.64 1.27
N GLU A 168 -7.56 -7.30 1.73
CA GLU A 168 -7.55 -8.68 2.22
C GLU A 168 -7.59 -9.72 1.08
N ASP A 169 -7.75 -9.27 -0.18
CA ASP A 169 -7.78 -10.12 -1.36
C ASP A 169 -6.53 -9.93 -2.23
N PRO A 170 -5.77 -10.99 -2.56
CA PRO A 170 -4.52 -10.88 -3.31
C PRO A 170 -4.71 -10.43 -4.76
N LEU A 171 -5.87 -10.71 -5.40
CA LEU A 171 -6.13 -10.25 -6.76
C LEU A 171 -6.32 -8.73 -6.80
N LEU A 172 -7.17 -8.21 -5.92
CA LEU A 172 -7.39 -6.76 -5.83
C LEU A 172 -6.10 -6.03 -5.46
N ALA A 173 -5.35 -6.55 -4.48
CA ALA A 173 -4.07 -5.97 -4.07
C ALA A 173 -3.03 -5.96 -5.21
N GLY A 174 -2.86 -7.08 -5.90
CA GLY A 174 -1.87 -7.20 -6.99
C GLY A 174 -2.20 -6.33 -8.21
N LYS A 175 -3.48 -6.26 -8.61
CA LYS A 175 -3.91 -5.41 -9.73
C LYS A 175 -3.79 -3.92 -9.43
N THR A 176 -4.21 -3.50 -8.22
CA THR A 176 -4.03 -2.13 -7.75
C THR A 176 -2.55 -1.72 -7.76
N ALA A 177 -1.68 -2.61 -7.28
CA ALA A 177 -0.23 -2.39 -7.31
C ALA A 177 0.30 -2.24 -8.74
N ALA A 178 -0.08 -3.15 -9.65
CA ALA A 178 0.36 -3.08 -11.04
C ALA A 178 -0.07 -1.77 -11.71
N ALA A 179 -1.27 -1.27 -11.43
CA ALA A 179 -1.76 0.00 -11.97
C ALA A 179 -0.91 1.20 -11.47
N ILE A 180 -0.59 1.27 -10.18
CA ILE A 180 0.30 2.31 -9.62
C ILE A 180 1.70 2.23 -10.22
N ILE A 181 2.30 1.04 -10.25
CA ILE A 181 3.64 0.81 -10.79
C ILE A 181 3.72 1.29 -12.25
N ASN A 182 2.82 0.81 -13.09
CA ASN A 182 2.76 1.19 -14.49
C ASN A 182 2.59 2.71 -14.66
N GLY A 183 1.78 3.34 -13.80
CA GLY A 183 1.60 4.80 -13.82
C GLY A 183 2.87 5.56 -13.45
N VAL A 184 3.54 5.21 -12.35
CA VAL A 184 4.80 5.85 -11.91
C VAL A 184 5.90 5.65 -12.95
N GLU A 185 6.11 4.42 -13.39
CA GLU A 185 7.20 4.04 -14.31
C GLU A 185 7.00 4.58 -15.72
N SER A 186 5.76 4.97 -16.10
CA SER A 186 5.49 5.66 -17.37
C SER A 186 6.23 7.00 -17.52
N ASN A 187 6.71 7.58 -16.42
CA ASN A 187 7.54 8.80 -16.40
C ASN A 187 9.04 8.52 -16.59
N GLY A 188 9.45 7.24 -16.65
CA GLY A 188 10.86 6.84 -16.75
C GLY A 188 11.60 6.93 -15.42
N VAL A 189 10.91 6.83 -14.30
CA VAL A 189 11.43 6.63 -12.94
C VAL A 189 11.01 5.25 -12.44
N GLY A 190 11.70 4.68 -11.47
CA GLY A 190 11.41 3.35 -10.95
C GLY A 190 10.47 3.36 -9.75
N THR A 191 9.93 2.18 -9.45
CA THR A 191 9.21 1.86 -8.21
C THR A 191 9.93 0.78 -7.42
N SER A 192 9.62 0.66 -6.13
CA SER A 192 10.02 -0.47 -5.28
C SER A 192 8.80 -1.10 -4.66
N LEU A 193 8.35 -2.21 -5.26
CA LEU A 193 7.23 -3.00 -4.74
C LEU A 193 7.62 -3.62 -3.39
N LYS A 194 6.79 -3.42 -2.33
CA LYS A 194 7.17 -3.76 -0.95
C LYS A 194 5.99 -4.25 -0.11
N HIS A 195 6.20 -4.95 0.99
CA HIS A 195 7.45 -5.49 1.53
C HIS A 195 7.45 -7.00 1.30
N PHE A 196 8.38 -7.55 0.55
CA PHE A 196 8.40 -8.95 0.13
C PHE A 196 9.05 -9.84 1.19
N CYS A 197 8.28 -10.63 2.01
CA CYS A 197 6.83 -10.72 2.07
C CYS A 197 6.33 -10.90 3.53
N ALA A 198 5.02 -10.98 3.72
CA ALA A 198 4.37 -11.33 4.98
C ALA A 198 4.67 -10.41 6.17
N ASN A 199 4.93 -9.12 5.95
CA ASN A 199 4.99 -8.11 7.01
C ASN A 199 3.57 -7.65 7.36
N ASN A 200 2.87 -8.39 8.24
CA ASN A 200 1.46 -8.19 8.55
C ASN A 200 1.20 -7.69 9.97
N GLN A 201 2.26 -7.30 10.71
CA GLN A 201 2.22 -6.66 12.02
C GLN A 201 3.41 -5.74 12.21
N GLU A 202 3.26 -4.71 13.06
CA GLU A 202 4.31 -3.75 13.38
C GLU A 202 5.00 -4.07 14.72
N ILE A 203 4.30 -4.77 15.63
CA ILE A 203 4.85 -5.19 16.90
C ILE A 203 5.99 -6.18 16.63
N ASN A 204 7.19 -5.85 17.13
CA ASN A 204 8.41 -6.62 16.99
C ASN A 204 8.77 -7.01 15.55
N ARG A 205 8.42 -6.20 14.56
CA ARG A 205 8.53 -6.50 13.12
C ARG A 205 9.94 -6.87 12.65
N LEU A 206 11.00 -6.39 13.35
CA LEU A 206 12.40 -6.69 13.02
C LEU A 206 12.86 -8.09 13.45
N ALA A 207 12.11 -8.74 14.34
CA ALA A 207 12.45 -10.04 14.89
C ALA A 207 11.29 -11.06 14.87
N ASN A 208 10.08 -10.64 14.50
CA ASN A 208 8.93 -11.54 14.40
C ASN A 208 9.13 -12.55 13.27
N ASP A 209 8.91 -13.84 13.58
CA ASP A 209 8.88 -14.92 12.61
C ASP A 209 7.43 -15.20 12.17
N SER A 210 7.10 -14.78 10.95
CA SER A 210 5.81 -15.11 10.30
C SER A 210 5.82 -16.56 9.86
N ARG A 211 5.13 -17.44 10.61
CA ARG A 211 5.04 -18.87 10.35
C ARG A 211 3.78 -19.18 9.56
N ILE A 212 3.95 -19.61 8.32
CA ILE A 212 2.88 -19.71 7.34
C ILE A 212 3.01 -21.03 6.59
N SER A 213 1.89 -21.75 6.35
CA SER A 213 1.87 -22.94 5.48
C SER A 213 2.33 -22.58 4.07
N GLN A 214 2.87 -23.54 3.34
CA GLN A 214 3.21 -23.31 1.91
C GLN A 214 1.98 -22.91 1.11
N ARG A 215 0.82 -23.50 1.41
CA ARG A 215 -0.43 -23.20 0.73
C ARG A 215 -0.86 -21.76 0.95
N ALA A 216 -0.99 -21.32 2.19
CA ALA A 216 -1.36 -19.94 2.49
C ALA A 216 -0.33 -18.94 1.95
N LEU A 217 0.95 -19.27 2.05
CA LEU A 217 2.01 -18.43 1.53
C LEU A 217 1.85 -18.21 0.02
N ARG A 218 1.59 -19.27 -0.77
CA ARG A 218 1.48 -19.21 -2.22
C ARG A 218 0.12 -18.69 -2.72
N GLU A 219 -0.98 -19.07 -2.07
CA GLU A 219 -2.33 -18.66 -2.50
C GLU A 219 -2.69 -17.24 -2.04
N ILE A 220 -2.06 -16.72 -0.96
CA ILE A 220 -2.42 -15.44 -0.33
C ILE A 220 -1.22 -14.46 -0.29
N TYR A 221 -0.16 -14.77 0.48
CA TYR A 221 0.87 -13.79 0.84
C TYR A 221 1.95 -13.54 -0.22
N LEU A 222 2.08 -14.42 -1.19
CA LEU A 222 2.93 -14.26 -2.38
C LEU A 222 2.11 -13.97 -3.65
N ARG A 223 0.82 -14.32 -3.65
CA ARG A 223 -0.02 -14.21 -4.85
C ARG A 223 -0.20 -12.78 -5.34
N ASN A 224 -0.36 -11.83 -4.43
CA ASN A 224 -0.43 -10.41 -4.75
C ASN A 224 0.86 -9.90 -5.42
N PHE A 225 2.04 -10.34 -4.94
CA PHE A 225 3.34 -10.03 -5.56
C PHE A 225 3.49 -10.67 -6.94
N GLU A 226 3.10 -11.96 -7.08
CA GLU A 226 3.12 -12.66 -8.37
C GLU A 226 2.29 -11.92 -9.42
N ILE A 227 1.07 -11.47 -9.05
CA ILE A 227 0.19 -10.70 -9.95
C ILE A 227 0.84 -9.36 -10.31
N ALA A 228 1.34 -8.62 -9.33
CA ALA A 228 1.98 -7.32 -9.56
C ALA A 228 3.21 -7.44 -10.46
N VAL A 229 4.09 -8.42 -10.20
CA VAL A 229 5.28 -8.68 -11.03
C VAL A 229 4.88 -9.03 -12.46
N ARG A 230 3.94 -9.94 -12.64
CA ARG A 230 3.49 -10.37 -13.97
C ARG A 230 2.90 -9.21 -14.78
N ASP A 231 2.09 -8.38 -14.13
CA ASP A 231 1.30 -7.34 -14.81
C ASP A 231 2.05 -6.00 -14.93
N SER A 232 3.21 -5.79 -14.25
CA SER A 232 3.96 -4.54 -14.31
C SER A 232 5.50 -4.66 -14.43
N GLN A 233 6.12 -5.74 -13.96
CA GLN A 233 7.60 -5.86 -13.91
C GLN A 233 8.27 -4.63 -13.25
N PRO A 234 8.03 -4.37 -11.95
CA PRO A 234 8.58 -3.20 -11.27
C PRO A 234 10.11 -3.15 -11.37
N TRP A 235 10.71 -1.96 -11.42
CA TRP A 235 12.17 -1.83 -11.52
C TRP A 235 12.87 -2.42 -10.31
N THR A 236 12.26 -2.30 -9.13
CA THR A 236 12.82 -2.87 -7.91
C THR A 236 11.75 -3.51 -7.02
N ILE A 237 12.20 -4.44 -6.16
CA ILE A 237 11.41 -5.02 -5.06
C ILE A 237 12.19 -4.85 -3.77
N MET A 238 11.47 -4.53 -2.67
CA MET A 238 12.04 -4.40 -1.34
C MET A 238 11.61 -5.59 -0.48
N THR A 239 12.58 -6.29 0.13
CA THR A 239 12.32 -7.36 1.10
C THR A 239 11.73 -6.80 2.39
N SER A 240 11.11 -7.65 3.20
CA SER A 240 10.49 -7.22 4.47
C SER A 240 11.44 -7.32 5.65
N TYR A 241 11.04 -6.73 6.79
CA TYR A 241 11.80 -6.76 8.03
C TYR A 241 11.80 -8.12 8.73
N ASN A 242 10.68 -8.84 8.64
CA ASN A 242 10.39 -10.03 9.44
C ASN A 242 11.14 -11.28 8.95
N TYR A 243 11.23 -12.25 9.83
CA TYR A 243 11.52 -13.62 9.42
C TYR A 243 10.28 -14.22 8.72
N LEU A 244 10.54 -15.12 7.81
CA LEU A 244 9.56 -16.00 7.19
C LEU A 244 9.96 -17.45 7.40
N ASN A 245 9.17 -18.20 8.18
CA ASN A 245 9.44 -19.61 8.45
C ASN A 245 10.87 -19.87 8.93
N GLY A 246 11.41 -18.98 9.77
CA GLY A 246 12.71 -19.10 10.41
C GLY A 246 13.89 -18.45 9.70
N ARG A 247 13.68 -17.73 8.56
CA ARG A 247 14.74 -16.99 7.84
C ARG A 247 14.32 -15.57 7.54
N TYR A 248 15.25 -14.64 7.60
CA TYR A 248 14.99 -13.30 7.08
C TYR A 248 14.70 -13.34 5.59
N THR A 249 13.69 -12.59 5.16
CA THR A 249 13.29 -12.55 3.74
C THR A 249 14.41 -12.04 2.83
N SER A 250 15.29 -11.16 3.33
CA SER A 250 16.46 -10.67 2.60
C SER A 250 17.62 -11.67 2.52
N GLU A 251 17.60 -12.74 3.33
CA GLU A 251 18.66 -13.75 3.44
C GLU A 251 18.23 -15.13 2.92
N ASP A 252 17.04 -15.24 2.35
CA ASP A 252 16.47 -16.50 1.86
C ASP A 252 16.61 -16.62 0.33
N LYS A 253 17.62 -17.39 -0.10
CA LYS A 253 17.88 -17.66 -1.53
C LYS A 253 16.68 -18.34 -2.22
N GLY A 254 15.99 -19.25 -1.53
CA GLY A 254 14.81 -19.92 -2.08
C GLY A 254 13.69 -18.92 -2.38
N LEU A 255 13.45 -17.98 -1.47
CA LEU A 255 12.46 -16.93 -1.66
C LEU A 255 12.86 -15.97 -2.79
N LEU A 256 14.12 -15.54 -2.87
CA LEU A 256 14.53 -14.48 -3.80
C LEU A 256 14.91 -15.00 -5.20
N GLU A 257 15.68 -16.08 -5.29
CA GLU A 257 16.11 -16.60 -6.58
C GLU A 257 15.13 -17.62 -7.15
N ASP A 258 14.63 -18.59 -6.34
CA ASP A 258 13.78 -19.64 -6.90
C ASP A 258 12.33 -19.15 -7.09
N VAL A 259 11.72 -18.52 -6.08
CA VAL A 259 10.34 -18.06 -6.17
C VAL A 259 10.24 -16.74 -6.93
N LEU A 260 10.88 -15.66 -6.44
CA LEU A 260 10.67 -14.33 -7.02
C LEU A 260 11.21 -14.23 -8.44
N ARG A 261 12.46 -14.68 -8.68
CA ARG A 261 13.05 -14.64 -10.01
C ARG A 261 12.66 -15.83 -10.89
N GLY A 262 12.72 -17.03 -10.33
CA GLY A 262 12.47 -18.26 -11.09
C GLY A 262 10.99 -18.45 -11.42
N GLU A 263 10.10 -18.40 -10.42
CA GLU A 263 8.68 -18.71 -10.63
C GLU A 263 7.87 -17.49 -11.09
N PHE A 264 8.12 -16.28 -10.53
CA PHE A 264 7.38 -15.07 -10.92
C PHE A 264 8.01 -14.34 -12.10
N GLY A 265 9.25 -14.67 -12.44
CA GLY A 265 9.96 -14.09 -13.59
C GLY A 265 10.42 -12.65 -13.37
N PHE A 266 10.65 -12.23 -12.13
CA PHE A 266 11.12 -10.88 -11.81
C PHE A 266 12.52 -10.61 -12.38
N GLN A 267 12.69 -9.51 -13.10
CA GLN A 267 13.92 -9.15 -13.79
C GLN A 267 14.69 -7.98 -13.15
N GLY A 268 14.06 -7.27 -12.22
CA GLY A 268 14.59 -6.05 -11.62
C GLY A 268 15.61 -6.27 -10.50
N THR A 269 15.86 -5.22 -9.74
CA THR A 269 16.80 -5.20 -8.61
C THR A 269 16.06 -5.45 -7.29
N ILE A 270 16.61 -6.29 -6.41
CA ILE A 270 16.07 -6.54 -5.06
C ILE A 270 16.87 -5.72 -4.06
N MET A 271 16.17 -5.01 -3.16
CA MET A 271 16.81 -4.27 -2.06
C MET A 271 16.24 -4.71 -0.71
N THR A 272 17.00 -4.53 0.37
CA THR A 272 16.46 -4.67 1.73
C THR A 272 15.53 -3.51 2.06
N ASP A 273 14.58 -3.73 2.99
CA ASP A 273 14.07 -2.62 3.77
C ASP A 273 15.20 -2.03 4.65
N TRP A 274 15.00 -0.83 5.19
CA TRP A 274 16.02 -0.02 5.88
C TRP A 274 16.50 -0.70 7.16
N GLY A 275 17.64 -1.41 7.05
CA GLY A 275 18.18 -2.24 8.11
C GLY A 275 17.48 -3.59 8.28
N GLY A 276 16.76 -4.08 7.26
CA GLY A 276 16.16 -5.42 7.24
C GLY A 276 17.20 -6.53 7.07
N GLY A 277 17.13 -7.58 7.91
CA GLY A 277 18.13 -8.66 7.97
C GLY A 277 19.36 -8.30 8.82
N LEU A 278 20.26 -9.26 9.03
CA LEU A 278 21.42 -9.12 9.90
C LEU A 278 22.76 -9.43 9.23
N ASP A 279 22.78 -10.32 8.23
CA ASP A 279 24.00 -10.82 7.61
C ASP A 279 24.12 -10.36 6.15
N ALA A 280 24.96 -9.32 5.93
CA ALA A 280 25.20 -8.77 4.62
C ALA A 280 25.75 -9.80 3.61
N VAL A 281 26.54 -10.78 4.09
CA VAL A 281 27.10 -11.84 3.24
C VAL A 281 26.00 -12.80 2.79
N ALA A 282 25.13 -13.21 3.73
CA ALA A 282 23.96 -14.04 3.43
C ALA A 282 22.99 -13.32 2.46
N GLN A 283 22.77 -12.01 2.63
CA GLN A 283 21.93 -11.20 1.76
C GLN A 283 22.43 -11.23 0.31
N VAL A 284 23.73 -10.95 0.08
CA VAL A 284 24.31 -10.99 -1.26
C VAL A 284 24.26 -12.41 -1.84
N ALA A 285 24.57 -13.42 -1.05
CA ALA A 285 24.52 -14.84 -1.47
C ALA A 285 23.09 -15.29 -1.81
N ALA A 286 22.08 -14.72 -1.15
CA ALA A 286 20.67 -14.97 -1.44
C ALA A 286 20.15 -14.25 -2.70
N GLY A 287 20.91 -13.33 -3.28
CA GLY A 287 20.50 -12.55 -4.44
C GLY A 287 19.73 -11.28 -4.09
N ASN A 288 19.84 -10.78 -2.85
CA ASN A 288 19.45 -9.43 -2.48
C ASN A 288 20.52 -8.47 -2.99
N ASP A 289 20.20 -7.66 -3.99
CA ASP A 289 21.20 -6.92 -4.78
C ASP A 289 21.70 -5.66 -4.07
N MET A 290 20.86 -4.97 -3.29
CA MET A 290 21.21 -3.75 -2.56
C MET A 290 20.84 -3.83 -1.08
N ILE A 291 21.76 -3.47 -0.22
CA ILE A 291 21.59 -3.38 1.23
C ILE A 291 21.36 -1.92 1.60
N GLN A 292 20.17 -1.60 2.09
CA GLN A 292 19.80 -0.25 2.46
C GLN A 292 19.60 -0.14 3.98
N PRO A 293 19.97 0.96 4.61
CA PRO A 293 20.60 2.17 4.05
C PRO A 293 22.10 2.06 3.79
N GLY A 294 22.74 0.99 4.27
CA GLY A 294 24.15 0.72 4.16
C GLY A 294 24.99 1.22 5.34
N GLU A 295 25.86 0.34 5.85
CA GLU A 295 26.80 0.64 6.93
C GLU A 295 28.20 0.12 6.61
N GLU A 296 29.24 0.77 7.15
CA GLU A 296 30.63 0.43 6.87
C GLU A 296 30.98 -1.02 7.23
N HIS A 297 30.42 -1.55 8.32
CA HIS A 297 30.68 -2.92 8.73
C HIS A 297 30.13 -3.95 7.72
N GLN A 298 29.06 -3.64 7.00
CA GLN A 298 28.46 -4.49 5.96
C GLN A 298 29.39 -4.55 4.72
N TYR A 299 29.93 -3.41 4.31
CA TYR A 299 30.94 -3.32 3.26
C TYR A 299 32.15 -4.18 3.60
N GLN A 300 32.72 -4.02 4.81
CA GLN A 300 33.90 -4.78 5.23
C GLN A 300 33.62 -6.27 5.27
N ALA A 301 32.46 -6.69 5.79
CA ALA A 301 32.05 -8.10 5.84
C ALA A 301 32.01 -8.74 4.43
N ILE A 302 31.51 -8.03 3.42
CA ILE A 302 31.48 -8.51 2.03
C ILE A 302 32.89 -8.68 1.47
N VAL A 303 33.76 -7.68 1.66
CA VAL A 303 35.18 -7.75 1.21
C VAL A 303 35.89 -8.95 1.85
N ASP A 304 35.77 -9.12 3.16
CA ASP A 304 36.38 -10.22 3.90
C ASP A 304 35.82 -11.59 3.49
N ALA A 305 34.53 -11.68 3.22
CA ALA A 305 33.89 -12.91 2.78
C ALA A 305 34.36 -13.34 1.38
N VAL A 306 34.52 -12.41 0.45
CA VAL A 306 35.07 -12.71 -0.88
C VAL A 306 36.54 -13.12 -0.78
N ASN A 307 37.36 -12.41 -0.02
CA ASN A 307 38.78 -12.72 0.17
C ASN A 307 38.99 -14.07 0.85
N SER A 308 38.12 -14.49 1.74
CA SER A 308 38.16 -15.80 2.41
C SER A 308 37.46 -16.93 1.63
N GLY A 309 36.83 -16.64 0.50
CA GLY A 309 36.08 -17.61 -0.28
C GLY A 309 34.73 -18.03 0.28
N LYS A 310 34.21 -17.33 1.31
CA LYS A 310 32.85 -17.55 1.86
C LYS A 310 31.74 -17.02 0.93
N LEU A 311 32.02 -15.97 0.18
CA LEU A 311 31.16 -15.42 -0.86
C LEU A 311 31.91 -15.53 -2.21
N SER A 312 31.27 -16.07 -3.24
CA SER A 312 31.89 -16.11 -4.57
C SER A 312 31.81 -14.75 -5.26
N MET A 313 32.87 -14.39 -5.99
CA MET A 313 32.84 -13.19 -6.85
C MET A 313 31.67 -13.23 -7.84
N ALA A 314 31.29 -14.40 -8.34
CA ALA A 314 30.20 -14.57 -9.29
C ALA A 314 28.82 -14.21 -8.68
N GLU A 315 28.58 -14.48 -7.40
CA GLU A 315 27.36 -14.06 -6.70
C GLU A 315 27.33 -12.54 -6.54
N LEU A 316 28.43 -11.93 -6.14
CA LEU A 316 28.55 -10.47 -6.05
C LEU A 316 28.35 -9.81 -7.43
N ASP A 317 28.97 -10.35 -8.49
CA ASP A 317 28.87 -9.83 -9.86
C ASP A 317 27.44 -9.88 -10.42
N LYS A 318 26.64 -10.86 -10.03
CA LYS A 318 25.19 -10.90 -10.37
C LYS A 318 24.46 -9.71 -9.78
N CYS A 319 24.68 -9.40 -8.48
CA CYS A 319 24.08 -8.25 -7.82
C CYS A 319 24.52 -6.93 -8.51
N ILE A 320 25.81 -6.78 -8.77
CA ILE A 320 26.35 -5.61 -9.47
C ILE A 320 25.69 -5.43 -10.84
N THR A 321 25.62 -6.50 -11.63
CA THR A 321 24.99 -6.48 -12.96
C THR A 321 23.55 -5.96 -12.90
N ARG A 322 22.77 -6.40 -11.91
CA ARG A 322 21.37 -5.98 -11.72
C ARG A 322 21.27 -4.51 -11.29
N ILE A 323 22.15 -4.06 -10.40
CA ILE A 323 22.21 -2.64 -9.99
C ILE A 323 22.61 -1.76 -11.18
N LEU A 324 23.58 -2.15 -11.99
CA LEU A 324 23.98 -1.39 -13.18
C LEU A 324 22.85 -1.32 -14.22
N LYS A 325 22.10 -2.41 -14.42
CA LYS A 325 20.91 -2.42 -15.26
C LYS A 325 19.84 -1.46 -14.74
N LEU A 326 19.65 -1.33 -13.43
CA LEU A 326 18.78 -0.31 -12.84
C LEU A 326 19.30 1.10 -13.13
N ILE A 327 20.58 1.36 -12.86
CA ILE A 327 21.19 2.69 -13.02
C ILE A 327 21.04 3.22 -14.45
N VAL A 328 21.31 2.40 -15.47
CA VAL A 328 21.26 2.85 -16.88
C VAL A 328 19.83 3.17 -17.39
N GLN A 329 18.80 2.83 -16.63
CA GLN A 329 17.39 3.17 -16.92
C GLN A 329 17.01 4.53 -16.36
N THR A 330 17.71 5.02 -15.34
CA THR A 330 17.30 6.19 -14.56
C THR A 330 17.41 7.51 -15.33
N PRO A 331 16.61 8.52 -14.97
CA PRO A 331 16.75 9.88 -15.47
C PRO A 331 18.14 10.45 -15.16
N LYS A 332 18.70 10.11 -14.02
CA LYS A 332 20.04 10.53 -13.60
C LYS A 332 21.12 10.08 -14.59
N PHE A 333 21.09 8.82 -14.99
CA PHE A 333 22.04 8.30 -15.97
C PHE A 333 21.88 8.95 -17.35
N SER A 334 20.64 9.24 -17.76
CA SER A 334 20.36 9.94 -19.02
C SER A 334 20.75 11.43 -19.00
N GLY A 335 21.21 11.96 -17.87
CA GLY A 335 21.56 13.37 -17.71
C GLY A 335 20.33 14.30 -17.69
N TYR A 336 19.14 13.78 -17.37
CA TYR A 336 17.91 14.57 -17.24
C TYR A 336 18.10 15.72 -16.25
N LYS A 337 17.63 16.90 -16.61
CA LYS A 337 17.66 18.10 -15.77
C LYS A 337 16.28 18.33 -15.19
N PHE A 338 16.09 17.91 -13.94
CA PHE A 338 14.84 18.09 -13.22
C PHE A 338 14.59 19.58 -12.89
N SER A 339 13.31 19.95 -12.86
CA SER A 339 12.90 21.36 -12.74
C SER A 339 12.71 21.82 -11.29
N ASN A 340 12.49 20.92 -10.34
CA ASN A 340 11.93 21.16 -8.99
C ASN A 340 10.56 21.88 -8.99
N LYS A 341 9.79 21.74 -10.06
CA LYS A 341 8.51 22.44 -10.27
C LYS A 341 7.49 21.50 -10.93
N PRO A 342 7.06 20.40 -10.27
CA PRO A 342 5.96 19.59 -10.78
C PRO A 342 4.63 20.37 -10.75
N ASP A 343 3.64 19.91 -11.52
CA ASP A 343 2.31 20.54 -11.53
C ASP A 343 1.45 20.09 -10.34
N LEU A 344 1.80 20.56 -9.14
CA LEU A 344 1.08 20.22 -7.89
C LEU A 344 -0.41 20.61 -7.95
N LYS A 345 -0.80 21.61 -8.78
CA LYS A 345 -2.20 22.00 -8.91
C LYS A 345 -3.00 20.96 -9.70
N ALA A 346 -2.44 20.44 -10.79
CA ALA A 346 -3.05 19.35 -11.55
C ALA A 346 -3.13 18.08 -10.68
N HIS A 347 -2.08 17.78 -9.91
CA HIS A 347 -2.06 16.63 -9.03
C HIS A 347 -3.08 16.72 -7.88
N ALA A 348 -3.30 17.91 -7.31
CA ALA A 348 -4.37 18.15 -6.34
C ALA A 348 -5.76 17.87 -6.94
N ALA A 349 -6.00 18.23 -8.21
CA ALA A 349 -7.25 17.90 -8.90
C ALA A 349 -7.44 16.39 -9.08
N VAL A 350 -6.37 15.66 -9.45
CA VAL A 350 -6.38 14.19 -9.50
C VAL A 350 -6.72 13.62 -8.12
N THR A 351 -6.07 14.11 -7.05
CA THR A 351 -6.35 13.70 -5.66
C THR A 351 -7.82 13.85 -5.30
N ARG A 352 -8.44 15.01 -5.59
CA ARG A 352 -9.87 15.27 -5.31
C ARG A 352 -10.79 14.30 -6.05
N GLN A 353 -10.52 14.05 -7.33
CA GLN A 353 -11.32 13.15 -8.16
C GLN A 353 -11.25 11.71 -7.62
N VAL A 354 -10.05 11.21 -7.38
CA VAL A 354 -9.81 9.83 -6.90
C VAL A 354 -10.39 9.62 -5.52
N ALA A 355 -10.22 10.59 -4.62
CA ALA A 355 -10.78 10.52 -3.29
C ALA A 355 -12.30 10.36 -3.32
N SER A 356 -13.00 11.18 -4.12
CA SER A 356 -14.46 11.07 -4.25
C SER A 356 -14.91 9.71 -4.80
N GLU A 357 -14.13 9.11 -5.71
CA GLU A 357 -14.46 7.81 -6.33
C GLU A 357 -14.22 6.62 -5.41
N GLY A 358 -13.29 6.72 -4.44
CA GLY A 358 -12.95 5.66 -3.49
C GLY A 358 -13.73 5.70 -2.18
N PHE A 359 -14.59 6.70 -1.97
CA PHE A 359 -15.45 6.73 -0.79
C PHE A 359 -16.49 5.62 -0.84
N VAL A 360 -16.67 4.94 0.29
CA VAL A 360 -17.60 3.82 0.40
C VAL A 360 -18.82 4.22 1.24
N LEU A 361 -19.98 4.22 0.61
CA LEU A 361 -21.25 4.41 1.30
C LEU A 361 -21.73 3.06 1.85
N LEU A 362 -21.61 2.87 3.17
CA LEU A 362 -21.99 1.62 3.81
C LEU A 362 -23.49 1.50 4.05
N LYS A 363 -24.14 2.63 4.37
CA LYS A 363 -25.56 2.72 4.72
C LYS A 363 -26.12 4.05 4.23
N ASN A 364 -27.39 4.06 3.76
CA ASN A 364 -28.09 5.27 3.33
C ASN A 364 -29.61 5.11 3.46
N ASP A 365 -30.12 5.04 4.69
CA ASP A 365 -31.53 4.84 4.96
C ASP A 365 -32.34 6.08 4.62
N ALA A 366 -33.52 5.85 4.03
CA ALA A 366 -34.45 6.89 3.62
C ALA A 366 -33.78 8.06 2.86
N GLN A 367 -32.78 7.73 2.03
CA GLN A 367 -32.03 8.68 1.22
C GLN A 367 -31.49 9.87 2.03
N ALA A 368 -30.87 9.59 3.18
CA ALA A 368 -30.24 10.61 4.03
C ALA A 368 -29.13 11.38 3.29
N LEU A 369 -28.50 10.73 2.34
CA LEU A 369 -27.55 11.32 1.37
C LEU A 369 -28.04 11.07 -0.06
N PRO A 370 -27.73 11.98 -1.03
CA PRO A 370 -27.10 13.27 -0.80
C PRO A 370 -27.98 14.23 -0.02
N MET A 371 -27.33 15.19 0.65
CA MET A 371 -28.01 16.21 1.44
C MET A 371 -28.97 17.03 0.59
N ALA A 372 -30.07 17.49 1.19
CA ALA A 372 -30.97 18.44 0.54
C ALA A 372 -30.25 19.78 0.29
N ASP A 373 -30.59 20.41 -0.85
CA ASP A 373 -30.02 21.70 -1.21
C ASP A 373 -30.30 22.75 -0.11
N GLY A 374 -29.22 23.44 0.28
CA GLY A 374 -29.28 24.49 1.30
C GLY A 374 -29.46 24.02 2.74
N ALA A 375 -29.47 22.71 3.00
CA ALA A 375 -29.56 22.15 4.35
C ALA A 375 -28.48 22.73 5.28
N LYS A 376 -28.88 23.06 6.49
CA LYS A 376 -28.00 23.56 7.55
C LYS A 376 -27.52 22.40 8.41
N VAL A 377 -26.21 22.22 8.51
CA VAL A 377 -25.58 21.09 9.16
C VAL A 377 -25.16 21.45 10.59
N ALA A 378 -25.45 20.58 11.54
CA ALA A 378 -24.76 20.52 12.83
C ALA A 378 -23.54 19.60 12.66
N LEU A 379 -22.33 20.18 12.65
CA LEU A 379 -21.09 19.45 12.44
C LEU A 379 -20.47 19.06 13.78
N PHE A 380 -20.46 17.76 14.07
CA PHE A 380 -19.96 17.17 15.30
C PHE A 380 -18.69 16.35 15.08
N GLY A 381 -18.03 16.03 16.19
CA GLY A 381 -16.86 15.16 16.23
C GLY A 381 -15.55 15.92 15.99
N VAL A 382 -14.57 15.70 16.86
CA VAL A 382 -13.24 16.30 16.70
C VAL A 382 -12.58 15.96 15.38
N GLY A 383 -12.93 14.80 14.78
CA GLY A 383 -12.48 14.39 13.44
C GLY A 383 -12.90 15.32 12.30
N SER A 384 -13.96 16.11 12.49
CA SER A 384 -14.38 17.13 11.52
C SER A 384 -13.45 18.33 11.45
N TYR A 385 -12.69 18.57 12.52
CA TYR A 385 -11.78 19.71 12.75
C TYR A 385 -10.30 19.30 12.85
N ASP A 386 -10.03 18.01 12.87
CA ASP A 386 -8.70 17.40 12.89
C ASP A 386 -8.71 16.20 11.96
N PHE A 387 -8.83 16.49 10.66
CA PHE A 387 -9.00 15.51 9.61
C PHE A 387 -7.67 14.87 9.23
N ILE A 388 -7.67 13.56 9.04
CA ILE A 388 -6.47 12.78 8.74
C ILE A 388 -6.37 12.55 7.23
N ALA A 389 -5.43 13.24 6.59
CA ALA A 389 -5.20 13.12 5.16
C ALA A 389 -4.45 11.85 4.76
N GLY A 390 -3.53 11.36 5.62
CA GLY A 390 -2.68 10.20 5.33
C GLY A 390 -2.11 9.57 6.59
N GLY A 391 -1.44 8.43 6.44
CA GLY A 391 -0.77 7.73 7.53
C GLY A 391 0.57 8.35 7.91
N ARG A 392 1.18 7.85 8.99
CA ARG A 392 2.49 8.31 9.49
C ARG A 392 3.58 7.28 9.20
N GLY A 393 4.84 7.73 9.31
CA GLY A 393 6.02 6.93 9.00
C GLY A 393 6.53 7.22 7.59
N SER A 394 7.01 6.21 6.89
CA SER A 394 7.47 6.32 5.49
C SER A 394 6.36 6.76 4.53
N GLY A 395 5.10 6.55 4.88
CA GLY A 395 3.93 6.99 4.11
C GLY A 395 3.50 8.45 4.34
N ASP A 396 4.17 9.21 5.22
CA ASP A 396 3.83 10.63 5.41
C ASP A 396 4.44 11.50 4.30
N VAL A 397 3.70 12.52 3.86
CA VAL A 397 4.08 13.41 2.76
C VAL A 397 4.17 14.86 3.26
N ASN A 398 5.22 15.57 2.87
CA ASN A 398 5.37 17.01 3.15
C ASN A 398 4.51 17.83 2.18
N LYS A 399 3.22 17.92 2.45
CA LYS A 399 2.22 18.62 1.65
C LYS A 399 2.07 20.09 2.04
N ALA A 400 1.76 20.94 1.08
CA ALA A 400 1.62 22.38 1.31
C ALA A 400 0.40 22.72 2.18
N TYR A 401 -0.66 21.93 2.09
CA TYR A 401 -1.92 22.12 2.80
C TYR A 401 -2.70 20.82 2.92
N VAL A 402 -3.66 20.82 3.82
CA VAL A 402 -4.71 19.80 3.91
C VAL A 402 -6.03 20.55 4.02
N VAL A 403 -6.97 20.27 3.15
CA VAL A 403 -8.35 20.74 3.29
C VAL A 403 -9.06 19.80 4.24
N ASP A 404 -9.31 20.25 5.49
CA ASP A 404 -10.09 19.49 6.44
C ASP A 404 -11.58 19.43 6.06
N MET A 405 -12.35 18.60 6.78
CA MET A 405 -13.74 18.41 6.43
C MET A 405 -14.55 19.69 6.59
N ARG A 406 -14.33 20.46 7.67
CA ARG A 406 -14.99 21.75 7.90
C ARG A 406 -14.68 22.76 6.80
N GLU A 407 -13.42 22.92 6.46
CA GLU A 407 -12.98 23.85 5.40
C GLU A 407 -13.56 23.45 4.04
N GLY A 408 -13.50 22.17 3.69
CA GLY A 408 -14.05 21.64 2.45
C GLY A 408 -15.55 21.86 2.36
N MET A 409 -16.30 21.63 3.42
CA MET A 409 -17.74 21.88 3.44
C MET A 409 -18.08 23.37 3.32
N LEU A 410 -17.35 24.25 4.03
CA LEU A 410 -17.57 25.71 3.95
C LEU A 410 -17.26 26.26 2.56
N SER A 411 -16.12 25.90 1.98
CA SER A 411 -15.70 26.38 0.66
C SER A 411 -16.62 25.87 -0.46
N ASN A 412 -17.36 24.79 -0.23
CA ASN A 412 -18.35 24.27 -1.15
C ASN A 412 -19.79 24.72 -0.87
N GLY A 413 -19.99 25.68 0.07
CA GLY A 413 -21.26 26.39 0.30
C GLY A 413 -22.21 25.71 1.28
N ILE A 414 -21.75 24.69 2.03
CA ILE A 414 -22.56 24.04 3.07
C ILE A 414 -22.72 24.97 4.27
N LYS A 415 -23.95 25.15 4.74
CA LYS A 415 -24.25 26.00 5.88
C LYS A 415 -24.12 25.22 7.18
N PHE A 416 -23.49 25.84 8.20
CA PHE A 416 -23.32 25.26 9.53
C PHE A 416 -24.13 25.95 10.61
N ASP A 417 -24.38 25.23 11.71
CA ASP A 417 -24.73 25.86 12.98
C ASP A 417 -23.49 26.60 13.53
N LYS A 418 -23.50 27.94 13.38
CA LYS A 418 -22.37 28.80 13.77
C LYS A 418 -22.05 28.74 15.27
N THR A 419 -23.04 28.47 16.12
CA THR A 419 -22.86 28.35 17.56
C THR A 419 -22.06 27.07 17.88
N LEU A 420 -22.48 25.95 17.31
CA LEU A 420 -21.78 24.68 17.46
C LEU A 420 -20.36 24.74 16.89
N ASP A 421 -20.20 25.26 15.69
CA ASP A 421 -18.90 25.44 15.03
C ASP A 421 -17.92 26.24 15.89
N SER A 422 -18.37 27.38 16.46
CA SER A 422 -17.55 28.20 17.34
C SER A 422 -17.12 27.48 18.62
N ILE A 423 -17.99 26.60 19.17
CA ILE A 423 -17.67 25.80 20.36
C ILE A 423 -16.60 24.78 20.04
N TYR A 424 -16.76 24.03 18.93
CA TYR A 424 -15.75 23.06 18.49
C TYR A 424 -14.41 23.73 18.16
N MET A 425 -14.39 24.87 17.47
CA MET A 425 -13.15 25.60 17.18
C MET A 425 -12.37 25.96 18.45
N LYS A 426 -13.04 26.48 19.47
CA LYS A 426 -12.41 26.78 20.77
C LYS A 426 -11.96 25.52 21.52
N HIS A 427 -12.73 24.43 21.41
CA HIS A 427 -12.37 23.14 21.98
C HIS A 427 -11.11 22.60 21.34
N MET A 428 -11.03 22.64 20.01
CA MET A 428 -9.86 22.18 19.25
C MET A 428 -8.62 22.98 19.53
N GLU A 429 -8.71 24.30 19.64
CA GLU A 429 -7.58 25.15 20.02
C GLU A 429 -7.01 24.73 21.40
N ARG A 430 -7.86 24.50 22.39
CA ARG A 430 -7.47 23.99 23.71
C ARG A 430 -6.83 22.60 23.65
N GLU A 431 -7.43 21.66 22.92
CA GLU A 431 -6.94 20.29 22.83
C GLU A 431 -5.60 20.23 22.06
N LYS A 432 -5.45 20.96 20.94
CA LYS A 432 -4.17 21.09 20.23
C LYS A 432 -3.09 21.68 21.13
N GLY A 433 -3.40 22.71 21.93
CA GLY A 433 -2.48 23.26 22.93
C GLY A 433 -2.09 22.26 24.02
N ARG A 434 -2.98 21.37 24.42
CA ARG A 434 -2.69 20.28 25.39
C ARG A 434 -1.76 19.21 24.80
N ILE A 435 -1.96 18.88 23.53
CA ILE A 435 -1.24 17.79 22.84
C ILE A 435 0.15 18.23 22.39
N ALA A 436 0.29 19.43 21.85
CA ALA A 436 1.53 19.90 21.21
C ALA A 436 2.81 19.73 22.06
N PRO A 437 2.84 20.05 23.39
CA PRO A 437 4.03 19.81 24.20
C PRO A 437 4.38 18.34 24.38
N LEU A 438 3.39 17.45 24.32
CA LEU A 438 3.55 16.01 24.47
C LEU A 438 4.04 15.38 23.18
N ASP A 439 3.56 15.84 22.03
CA ASP A 439 3.96 15.36 20.71
C ASP A 439 5.34 15.89 20.28
N ALA A 440 5.77 17.07 20.78
CA ALA A 440 7.10 17.63 20.48
C ALA A 440 8.28 16.72 20.86
N HIS A 441 8.08 15.81 21.80
CA HIS A 441 9.07 14.84 22.25
C HIS A 441 8.82 13.42 21.73
N ARG A 442 7.79 13.24 20.88
CA ARG A 442 7.43 11.92 20.33
C ARG A 442 8.08 11.71 18.96
N ARG A 443 8.67 10.55 18.80
CA ARG A 443 9.19 10.11 17.51
C ARG A 443 8.04 9.77 16.55
N TRP A 444 8.28 9.82 15.28
CA TRP A 444 7.32 9.41 14.23
C TRP A 444 6.79 7.98 14.40
N THR A 445 7.52 7.12 15.12
CA THR A 445 7.13 5.74 15.48
C THR A 445 6.27 5.66 16.74
N HIS A 446 5.88 6.77 17.36
CA HIS A 446 5.04 6.77 18.54
C HIS A 446 3.58 7.02 18.21
N TYR A 447 2.71 6.44 19.04
CA TYR A 447 1.28 6.67 18.97
C TYR A 447 0.95 8.16 19.06
N THR A 448 0.17 8.65 18.10
CA THR A 448 -0.24 10.07 18.07
C THR A 448 -1.38 10.31 19.03
N LEU A 449 -1.23 11.27 19.93
CA LEU A 449 -2.32 11.73 20.77
C LEU A 449 -3.38 12.41 19.91
N ARG A 450 -4.63 12.06 20.19
CA ARG A 450 -5.79 12.66 19.53
C ARG A 450 -6.49 13.65 20.48
N PRO A 451 -7.15 14.68 19.94
CA PRO A 451 -8.10 15.48 20.72
C PRO A 451 -9.15 14.58 21.36
N ASN A 452 -9.48 14.88 22.62
CA ASN A 452 -10.64 14.25 23.26
C ASN A 452 -11.92 14.88 22.72
N GLU A 453 -13.00 14.11 22.71
CA GLU A 453 -14.33 14.65 22.39
C GLU A 453 -14.85 15.55 23.52
N ILE A 454 -15.82 16.40 23.21
CA ILE A 454 -16.45 17.28 24.21
C ILE A 454 -17.15 16.43 25.25
N ARG A 455 -16.80 16.64 26.53
CA ARG A 455 -17.45 15.97 27.66
C ARG A 455 -18.85 16.53 27.88
N ASP A 456 -19.80 15.68 28.24
CA ASP A 456 -21.21 16.02 28.46
C ASP A 456 -21.84 16.85 27.32
N PRO A 457 -22.03 16.24 26.15
CA PRO A 457 -22.50 16.96 24.95
C PRO A 457 -24.00 17.29 24.98
N ARG A 458 -24.76 16.90 26.01
CA ARG A 458 -26.24 16.90 26.03
C ARG A 458 -26.86 18.25 25.68
N SER A 459 -26.54 19.31 26.42
CA SER A 459 -27.08 20.65 26.17
C SER A 459 -26.64 21.26 24.84
N LEU A 460 -25.41 20.91 24.42
CA LEU A 460 -24.85 21.31 23.13
C LEU A 460 -25.62 20.69 21.98
N VAL A 461 -25.87 19.38 22.04
CA VAL A 461 -26.59 18.62 21.02
C VAL A 461 -28.04 19.06 20.89
N GLN A 462 -28.74 19.23 22.01
CA GLN A 462 -30.13 19.69 22.00
C GLN A 462 -30.26 21.06 21.31
N GLY A 463 -29.43 22.04 21.69
CA GLY A 463 -29.45 23.34 21.05
C GLY A 463 -29.07 23.31 19.56
N ALA A 464 -28.17 22.39 19.15
CA ALA A 464 -27.81 22.22 17.75
C ALA A 464 -28.95 21.57 16.96
N ALA A 465 -29.66 20.60 17.55
CA ALA A 465 -30.81 19.97 16.93
C ALA A 465 -31.93 20.98 16.62
N ASP A 466 -32.15 21.98 17.49
CA ASP A 466 -33.13 23.03 17.24
C ASP A 466 -32.76 23.95 16.04
N ARG A 467 -31.46 24.20 15.83
CA ARG A 467 -30.96 25.16 14.87
C ARG A 467 -30.52 24.60 13.52
N SER A 468 -30.50 23.30 13.35
CA SER A 468 -29.98 22.63 12.16
C SER A 468 -30.99 21.65 11.54
N ASP A 469 -30.78 21.30 10.27
CA ASP A 469 -31.65 20.40 9.51
C ASP A 469 -31.20 18.95 9.63
N MET A 470 -29.89 18.73 9.86
CA MET A 470 -29.27 17.41 9.99
C MET A 470 -28.00 17.46 10.85
N ALA A 471 -27.55 16.31 11.30
CA ALA A 471 -26.26 16.14 11.95
C ALA A 471 -25.27 15.39 11.05
N VAL A 472 -24.02 15.83 11.09
CA VAL A 472 -22.88 15.07 10.53
C VAL A 472 -21.83 14.90 11.65
N ILE A 473 -21.42 13.67 11.91
CA ILE A 473 -20.43 13.31 12.94
C ILE A 473 -19.22 12.68 12.24
N THR A 474 -18.01 13.15 12.54
CA THR A 474 -16.80 12.53 11.98
C THR A 474 -15.99 11.84 13.06
N PHE A 475 -15.75 10.54 12.88
CA PHE A 475 -14.81 9.76 13.67
C PHE A 475 -13.54 9.49 12.87
N SER A 476 -12.38 9.76 13.49
CA SER A 476 -11.08 9.61 12.83
C SER A 476 -10.18 8.64 13.59
N ARG A 477 -9.38 7.85 12.85
CA ARG A 477 -8.38 6.94 13.40
C ARG A 477 -7.05 7.13 12.71
N HIS A 478 -5.99 7.33 13.51
CA HIS A 478 -4.62 7.29 13.00
C HIS A 478 -4.19 5.87 12.68
N SER A 479 -3.25 5.78 11.76
CA SER A 479 -2.50 4.57 11.47
C SER A 479 -1.08 4.96 11.12
N ALA A 480 -0.12 4.14 11.51
CA ALA A 480 1.28 4.47 11.33
C ALA A 480 2.16 3.24 11.26
N GLU A 481 3.30 3.41 10.64
CA GLU A 481 4.42 2.50 10.71
C GLU A 481 5.01 2.48 12.14
N GLY A 482 5.39 1.30 12.62
CA GLY A 482 6.07 1.11 13.89
C GLY A 482 5.17 0.76 15.08
N PHE A 483 3.84 0.76 14.93
CA PHE A 483 2.92 0.27 15.97
C PHE A 483 1.56 -0.16 15.40
N ASP A 484 0.95 -1.13 16.04
CA ASP A 484 -0.38 -1.63 15.71
C ASP A 484 -1.46 -0.93 16.51
N ARG A 485 -2.70 -0.96 15.99
CA ARG A 485 -3.88 -0.31 16.56
C ARG A 485 -4.38 -1.04 17.81
N HIS A 486 -5.13 -0.33 18.65
CA HIS A 486 -5.75 -0.89 19.85
C HIS A 486 -7.23 -1.23 19.63
N ILE A 487 -7.71 -2.32 20.25
CA ILE A 487 -9.12 -2.70 20.17
C ILE A 487 -10.02 -1.60 20.76
N GLU A 488 -9.76 -1.17 22.01
CA GLU A 488 -10.69 -0.33 22.77
C GLU A 488 -10.74 1.13 22.30
N ARG A 489 -9.72 1.61 21.59
CA ARG A 489 -9.62 3.03 21.25
C ARG A 489 -9.66 3.31 19.77
N GLU A 490 -9.40 2.27 18.94
CA GLU A 490 -9.16 2.47 17.51
C GLU A 490 -9.95 1.53 16.64
N PHE A 491 -10.20 0.30 17.10
CA PHE A 491 -11.17 -0.57 16.45
C PHE A 491 -12.58 -0.24 16.94
N ASN A 492 -12.80 -0.13 18.27
CA ASN A 492 -14.06 0.32 18.84
C ASN A 492 -14.14 1.86 18.91
N LEU A 493 -15.34 2.41 19.04
CA LEU A 493 -15.52 3.80 19.42
C LEU A 493 -15.04 4.00 20.87
N ARG A 494 -14.40 5.14 21.13
CA ARG A 494 -14.06 5.55 22.49
C ARG A 494 -15.32 5.86 23.29
N ILE A 495 -15.22 5.86 24.61
CA ILE A 495 -16.33 6.15 25.51
C ILE A 495 -16.95 7.52 25.24
N ASP A 496 -16.12 8.55 25.01
CA ASP A 496 -16.56 9.92 24.70
C ASP A 496 -17.23 10.01 23.32
N GLU A 497 -16.73 9.29 22.31
CA GLU A 497 -17.34 9.21 20.98
C GLU A 497 -18.69 8.48 21.02
N THR A 498 -18.77 7.40 21.80
CA THR A 498 -20.02 6.65 22.01
C THR A 498 -21.07 7.52 22.69
N ALA A 499 -20.68 8.31 23.69
CA ALA A 499 -21.57 9.25 24.37
C ALA A 499 -22.11 10.31 23.40
N LEU A 500 -21.24 10.92 22.58
CA LEU A 500 -21.62 11.89 21.56
C LEU A 500 -22.60 11.26 20.55
N LEU A 501 -22.26 10.11 19.97
CA LEU A 501 -23.10 9.42 18.99
C LEU A 501 -24.50 9.15 19.53
N ASN A 502 -24.60 8.59 20.74
CA ASN A 502 -25.90 8.28 21.37
C ASN A 502 -26.75 9.53 21.59
N GLU A 503 -26.13 10.62 22.03
CA GLU A 503 -26.84 11.87 22.31
C GLU A 503 -27.32 12.53 21.00
N VAL A 504 -26.44 12.62 19.98
CA VAL A 504 -26.79 13.19 18.66
C VAL A 504 -27.90 12.35 18.01
N SER A 505 -27.75 11.03 18.01
CA SER A 505 -28.76 10.15 17.41
C SER A 505 -30.12 10.29 18.11
N ARG A 506 -30.13 10.38 19.45
CA ARG A 506 -31.35 10.53 20.20
C ARG A 506 -32.10 11.83 19.87
N GLU A 507 -31.40 12.97 19.94
CA GLU A 507 -32.02 14.29 19.78
C GLU A 507 -32.45 14.57 18.34
N PHE A 508 -31.56 14.29 17.35
CA PHE A 508 -31.88 14.56 15.95
C PHE A 508 -32.98 13.64 15.42
N ARG A 509 -32.94 12.35 15.75
CA ARG A 509 -33.99 11.42 15.31
C ARG A 509 -35.36 11.69 16.01
N ALA A 510 -35.35 12.10 17.27
CA ALA A 510 -36.56 12.56 17.95
C ALA A 510 -37.18 13.79 17.28
N ALA A 511 -36.35 14.66 16.69
CA ALA A 511 -36.76 15.82 15.89
C ALA A 511 -37.08 15.47 14.41
N GLY A 512 -37.07 14.19 14.01
CA GLY A 512 -37.24 13.76 12.62
C GLY A 512 -36.14 14.13 11.66
N LYS A 513 -34.95 14.46 12.17
CA LYS A 513 -33.78 14.90 11.42
C LYS A 513 -32.78 13.78 11.21
N LYS A 514 -32.03 13.84 10.10
CA LYS A 514 -31.08 12.81 9.71
C LYS A 514 -29.75 12.92 10.45
N VAL A 515 -29.13 11.78 10.72
CA VAL A 515 -27.81 11.65 11.32
C VAL A 515 -26.91 10.88 10.35
N VAL A 516 -25.82 11.52 9.94
CA VAL A 516 -24.79 10.96 9.05
C VAL A 516 -23.49 10.80 9.81
N VAL A 517 -22.86 9.64 9.72
CA VAL A 517 -21.49 9.42 10.22
C VAL A 517 -20.51 9.35 9.07
N VAL A 518 -19.42 10.08 9.19
CA VAL A 518 -18.26 10.02 8.29
C VAL A 518 -17.11 9.35 9.01
N LEU A 519 -16.55 8.30 8.43
CA LEU A 519 -15.43 7.54 8.98
C LEU A 519 -14.14 7.90 8.24
N ASN A 520 -13.26 8.64 8.92
CA ASN A 520 -11.92 8.97 8.44
C ASN A 520 -10.91 8.02 9.09
N ILE A 521 -10.72 6.86 8.46
CA ILE A 521 -10.05 5.68 9.02
C ILE A 521 -9.09 5.04 8.01
N SER A 522 -8.26 4.13 8.48
CA SER A 522 -7.26 3.42 7.67
C SER A 522 -7.56 1.94 7.45
N GLY A 523 -8.57 1.42 8.09
CA GLY A 523 -8.99 0.02 8.06
C GLY A 523 -10.28 -0.16 8.85
N PRO A 524 -10.82 -1.37 8.97
CA PRO A 524 -12.09 -1.64 9.62
C PRO A 524 -12.16 -1.11 11.05
N VAL A 525 -13.32 -0.66 11.43
CA VAL A 525 -13.70 -0.31 12.80
C VAL A 525 -15.01 -1.01 13.14
N GLU A 526 -15.29 -1.19 14.43
CA GLU A 526 -16.56 -1.73 14.89
C GLU A 526 -17.69 -0.74 14.57
N VAL A 527 -18.69 -1.20 13.82
CA VAL A 527 -19.85 -0.39 13.45
C VAL A 527 -21.19 -1.07 13.81
N ALA A 528 -21.19 -2.36 14.12
CA ALA A 528 -22.39 -3.15 14.32
C ALA A 528 -23.20 -2.69 15.53
N SER A 529 -22.55 -2.27 16.63
CA SER A 529 -23.22 -1.84 17.87
C SER A 529 -23.96 -0.51 17.75
N TRP A 530 -23.68 0.28 16.70
CA TRP A 530 -24.22 1.62 16.56
C TRP A 530 -24.78 1.97 15.17
N ARG A 531 -24.56 1.16 14.13
CA ARG A 531 -25.01 1.46 12.76
C ARG A 531 -26.51 1.72 12.64
N ASP A 532 -27.32 1.10 13.50
CA ASP A 532 -28.79 1.25 13.47
C ASP A 532 -29.28 2.54 14.15
N LYS A 533 -28.38 3.27 14.81
CA LYS A 533 -28.66 4.55 15.44
C LYS A 533 -28.53 5.74 14.48
N VAL A 534 -28.00 5.53 13.28
CA VAL A 534 -27.72 6.58 12.29
C VAL A 534 -28.36 6.25 10.95
N ASP A 535 -28.59 7.28 10.13
CA ASP A 535 -29.28 7.12 8.84
C ASP A 535 -28.32 6.83 7.68
N ALA A 536 -27.08 7.35 7.72
CA ALA A 536 -26.07 7.05 6.73
C ALA A 536 -24.67 6.93 7.33
N ILE A 537 -23.84 6.10 6.70
CA ILE A 537 -22.41 5.90 7.06
C ILE A 537 -21.60 5.98 5.80
N LEU A 538 -20.68 6.96 5.75
CA LEU A 538 -19.73 7.18 4.65
C LEU A 538 -18.30 6.94 5.14
N VAL A 539 -17.59 5.98 4.56
CA VAL A 539 -16.15 5.79 4.80
C VAL A 539 -15.38 6.65 3.81
N CYS A 540 -14.65 7.62 4.29
CA CYS A 540 -13.80 8.47 3.47
C CYS A 540 -12.31 8.09 3.54
N TRP A 541 -11.99 7.03 4.27
CA TRP A 541 -10.62 6.55 4.47
C TRP A 541 -9.67 7.67 4.92
N MET A 542 -8.42 7.69 4.43
CA MET A 542 -7.48 8.82 4.51
C MET A 542 -7.29 9.35 3.08
N PRO A 543 -8.00 10.42 2.70
CA PRO A 543 -8.26 10.76 1.30
C PRO A 543 -7.25 11.72 0.66
N GLY A 544 -6.09 11.92 1.29
CA GLY A 544 -5.12 12.89 0.80
C GLY A 544 -5.46 14.35 1.12
N GLN A 545 -4.69 15.26 0.53
CA GLN A 545 -4.75 16.69 0.88
C GLN A 545 -6.07 17.39 0.50
N GLU A 546 -6.83 16.87 -0.46
CA GLU A 546 -8.12 17.43 -0.92
C GLU A 546 -9.34 16.78 -0.26
N GLY A 547 -9.14 16.00 0.80
CA GLY A 547 -10.15 15.15 1.41
C GLY A 547 -11.44 15.88 1.80
N GLY A 548 -11.36 17.05 2.40
CA GLY A 548 -12.55 17.83 2.79
C GLY A 548 -13.38 18.29 1.59
N ASN A 549 -12.74 18.70 0.49
CA ASN A 549 -13.43 19.05 -0.75
C ASN A 549 -14.13 17.82 -1.36
N SER A 550 -13.46 16.66 -1.36
CA SER A 550 -14.02 15.41 -1.88
C SER A 550 -15.22 14.93 -1.06
N VAL A 551 -15.17 15.05 0.28
CA VAL A 551 -16.32 14.75 1.16
C VAL A 551 -17.50 15.66 0.83
N ALA A 552 -17.26 16.96 0.65
CA ALA A 552 -18.31 17.91 0.29
C ALA A 552 -18.96 17.57 -1.07
N ASP A 553 -18.17 17.16 -2.07
CA ASP A 553 -18.68 16.76 -3.38
C ASP A 553 -19.64 15.56 -3.28
N VAL A 554 -19.31 14.58 -2.43
CA VAL A 554 -20.16 13.41 -2.21
C VAL A 554 -21.39 13.79 -1.37
N LEU A 555 -21.24 14.50 -0.25
CA LEU A 555 -22.37 14.91 0.58
C LEU A 555 -23.41 15.73 -0.18
N LEU A 556 -22.97 16.60 -1.09
CA LEU A 556 -23.84 17.41 -1.95
C LEU A 556 -24.39 16.65 -3.17
N GLY A 557 -23.97 15.42 -3.39
CA GLY A 557 -24.40 14.62 -4.55
C GLY A 557 -23.87 15.11 -5.90
N ARG A 558 -22.80 15.91 -5.91
CA ARG A 558 -22.07 16.27 -7.14
C ARG A 558 -21.38 15.05 -7.74
N VAL A 559 -20.92 14.17 -6.88
CA VAL A 559 -20.37 12.85 -7.20
C VAL A 559 -21.14 11.80 -6.43
N SER A 560 -21.67 10.79 -7.12
CA SER A 560 -22.20 9.60 -6.45
C SER A 560 -21.04 8.76 -5.95
N PRO A 561 -21.05 8.32 -4.66
CA PRO A 561 -20.05 7.37 -4.19
C PRO A 561 -20.10 6.11 -5.05
N SER A 562 -18.94 5.53 -5.32
CA SER A 562 -18.83 4.32 -6.15
C SER A 562 -17.66 3.44 -5.70
N GLY A 563 -17.13 3.72 -4.51
CA GLY A 563 -16.14 2.89 -3.86
C GLY A 563 -16.79 1.65 -3.24
N HIS A 564 -16.01 0.58 -3.14
CA HIS A 564 -16.40 -0.68 -2.51
C HIS A 564 -15.34 -1.12 -1.52
N LEU A 565 -15.75 -1.81 -0.46
CA LEU A 565 -14.85 -2.25 0.61
C LEU A 565 -13.74 -3.17 0.07
N PRO A 566 -12.47 -2.84 0.25
CA PRO A 566 -11.35 -3.73 -0.07
C PRO A 566 -11.06 -4.74 1.05
N MET A 567 -11.83 -4.70 2.16
CA MET A 567 -11.80 -5.63 3.28
C MET A 567 -13.16 -5.70 3.95
N SER A 568 -13.43 -6.82 4.63
CA SER A 568 -14.65 -7.03 5.42
C SER A 568 -14.64 -6.19 6.69
N PHE A 569 -15.81 -5.74 7.15
CA PHE A 569 -16.00 -5.13 8.46
C PHE A 569 -16.64 -6.17 9.39
N PRO A 570 -15.91 -6.77 10.34
CA PRO A 570 -16.46 -7.74 11.27
C PRO A 570 -17.45 -7.11 12.26
N ILE A 571 -18.32 -7.92 12.86
CA ILE A 571 -19.24 -7.45 13.91
C ILE A 571 -18.46 -7.05 15.16
N CYS A 572 -17.48 -7.87 15.56
CA CYS A 572 -16.59 -7.55 16.68
C CYS A 572 -15.19 -8.10 16.41
N TYR A 573 -14.21 -7.69 17.21
CA TYR A 573 -12.84 -8.15 17.03
C TYR A 573 -12.66 -9.67 17.26
N ALA A 574 -13.50 -10.27 18.11
CA ALA A 574 -13.47 -11.71 18.36
C ALA A 574 -13.81 -12.57 17.12
N ASP A 575 -14.48 -11.98 16.12
CA ASP A 575 -14.82 -12.67 14.87
C ASP A 575 -13.69 -12.68 13.83
N VAL A 576 -12.60 -11.93 14.10
CA VAL A 576 -11.44 -11.84 13.19
C VAL A 576 -10.68 -13.16 13.18
N PRO A 577 -10.40 -13.79 12.03
CA PRO A 577 -9.76 -15.12 12.00
C PRO A 577 -8.33 -15.12 12.54
N SER A 578 -7.60 -14.03 12.40
CA SER A 578 -6.20 -13.91 12.83
C SER A 578 -6.06 -13.66 14.34
N GLN A 579 -6.57 -14.59 15.18
CA GLN A 579 -6.55 -14.47 16.65
C GLN A 579 -5.15 -14.46 17.27
N ASN A 580 -4.17 -14.97 16.54
CA ASN A 580 -2.75 -14.96 16.96
C ASN A 580 -2.05 -13.61 16.71
N PHE A 581 -2.78 -12.59 16.25
CA PHE A 581 -2.23 -11.25 16.14
C PHE A 581 -1.92 -10.68 17.54
N PRO A 582 -0.72 -10.09 17.76
CA PRO A 582 -0.34 -9.59 19.07
C PRO A 582 -1.19 -8.38 19.48
N VAL A 583 -1.94 -8.51 20.56
CA VAL A 583 -2.77 -7.45 21.15
C VAL A 583 -2.37 -7.19 22.58
N ASN A 584 -2.64 -6.00 23.09
CA ASN A 584 -2.38 -5.61 24.49
C ASN A 584 -0.93 -5.75 24.93
N VAL A 585 0.02 -5.69 23.98
CA VAL A 585 1.46 -5.73 24.29
C VAL A 585 1.84 -4.45 25.02
N PRO A 586 2.58 -4.53 26.17
CA PRO A 586 3.04 -3.36 26.88
C PRO A 586 3.84 -2.40 25.98
N GLU A 587 3.75 -1.09 26.23
CA GLU A 587 4.49 -0.07 25.43
C GLU A 587 5.99 -0.34 25.35
N THR A 588 6.57 -0.88 26.41
CA THR A 588 7.97 -1.29 26.46
C THR A 588 8.31 -2.44 25.50
N GLY A 589 7.30 -3.22 25.06
CA GLY A 589 7.42 -4.30 24.08
C GLY A 589 7.03 -3.91 22.65
N ARG A 590 6.40 -2.75 22.48
CA ARG A 590 5.82 -2.33 21.20
C ARG A 590 6.80 -1.66 20.25
N ASN A 591 7.85 -1.06 20.77
CA ASN A 591 8.78 -0.25 19.98
C ASN A 591 10.18 -0.80 20.11
N GLN A 592 10.56 -1.68 19.22
CA GLN A 592 11.95 -1.83 18.86
C GLN A 592 12.26 -0.77 17.81
N SER A 593 12.72 0.39 18.29
CA SER A 593 13.25 1.40 17.42
C SER A 593 14.55 0.89 16.79
N PHE A 594 14.87 1.34 15.60
CA PHE A 594 16.17 1.13 14.95
C PHE A 594 17.39 1.42 15.86
N GLU A 595 17.19 2.17 16.95
CA GLU A 595 18.25 2.48 17.92
C GLU A 595 18.68 1.31 18.80
N ASN A 596 17.91 0.22 18.87
CA ASN A 596 18.17 -0.91 19.74
C ASN A 596 18.33 -2.23 18.97
N TYR A 597 19.08 -2.22 17.87
CA TYR A 597 19.46 -3.43 17.13
C TYR A 597 20.03 -4.54 18.04
N SER A 598 20.72 -4.16 19.12
CA SER A 598 21.23 -5.08 20.14
C SER A 598 20.14 -5.74 21.02
N THR A 599 18.87 -5.31 20.89
CA THR A 599 17.74 -5.85 21.65
C THR A 599 16.71 -6.58 20.77
N VAL A 600 17.04 -6.87 19.51
CA VAL A 600 16.20 -7.60 18.55
C VAL A 600 15.65 -8.91 19.12
N HIS A 601 16.38 -9.58 20.00
CA HIS A 601 16.01 -10.86 20.63
C HIS A 601 15.48 -10.72 22.06
N LYS A 602 15.06 -9.53 22.49
CA LYS A 602 14.61 -9.30 23.87
C LYS A 602 13.36 -10.11 24.26
N TYR A 603 12.53 -10.48 23.28
CA TYR A 603 11.31 -11.24 23.48
C TYR A 603 11.36 -12.63 22.86
N TYR A 604 12.57 -13.13 22.59
CA TYR A 604 12.77 -14.45 22.01
C TYR A 604 11.98 -15.49 22.81
N ASP A 605 11.19 -16.32 22.11
CA ASP A 605 10.30 -17.33 22.67
C ASP A 605 8.96 -16.82 23.27
N GLN A 606 8.62 -15.54 23.08
CA GLN A 606 7.28 -15.07 23.45
C GLN A 606 6.30 -15.27 22.30
N PRO A 607 5.23 -16.07 22.47
CA PRO A 607 4.22 -16.30 21.44
C PRO A 607 3.60 -14.98 20.94
N ASN A 608 3.33 -14.91 19.65
CA ASN A 608 2.70 -13.77 18.97
C ASN A 608 3.49 -12.44 19.04
N ILE A 609 4.68 -12.42 19.64
CA ILE A 609 5.61 -11.30 19.62
C ILE A 609 6.85 -11.68 18.83
N ASP A 610 7.55 -12.75 19.23
CA ASP A 610 8.74 -13.22 18.53
C ASP A 610 8.41 -14.10 17.33
N TYR A 611 7.27 -14.75 17.36
CA TYR A 611 6.71 -15.46 16.20
C TYR A 611 5.18 -15.38 16.18
N THR A 612 4.62 -15.41 15.01
CA THR A 612 3.17 -15.44 14.80
C THR A 612 2.81 -16.60 13.88
N ASN A 613 2.05 -17.56 14.41
CA ASN A 613 1.51 -18.66 13.60
C ASN A 613 0.26 -18.17 12.85
N TYR A 614 0.23 -18.35 11.54
CA TYR A 614 -0.91 -18.00 10.69
C TYR A 614 -1.86 -19.20 10.61
N THR A 615 -2.53 -19.51 11.75
CA THR A 615 -3.34 -20.71 11.94
C THR A 615 -4.62 -20.70 11.11
N GLU A 616 -5.07 -19.53 10.71
CA GLU A 616 -6.22 -19.33 9.81
C GLU A 616 -5.94 -19.76 8.37
N ASP A 617 -4.67 -20.05 8.04
CA ASP A 617 -4.22 -20.54 6.73
C ASP A 617 -4.70 -19.63 5.58
N ILE A 618 -5.37 -20.21 4.56
CA ILE A 618 -5.95 -19.45 3.43
C ILE A 618 -7.21 -18.67 3.78
N PHE A 619 -7.78 -18.88 4.98
CA PHE A 619 -9.04 -18.32 5.41
C PHE A 619 -8.87 -16.96 6.10
N ILE A 620 -8.37 -15.96 5.36
CA ILE A 620 -8.34 -14.56 5.81
C ILE A 620 -9.54 -13.79 5.28
N GLY A 621 -9.96 -12.75 5.99
CA GLY A 621 -11.01 -11.83 5.56
C GLY A 621 -12.29 -12.55 5.13
N TYR A 622 -12.86 -12.13 3.99
CA TYR A 622 -14.13 -12.68 3.49
C TYR A 622 -14.07 -14.19 3.20
N ARG A 623 -12.90 -14.74 2.92
CA ARG A 623 -12.72 -16.19 2.73
C ARG A 623 -13.10 -16.95 4.00
N HIS A 624 -12.71 -16.43 5.16
CA HIS A 624 -13.10 -16.98 6.46
C HIS A 624 -14.61 -16.78 6.71
N TYR A 625 -15.07 -15.53 6.66
CA TYR A 625 -16.43 -15.19 7.06
C TYR A 625 -17.49 -15.94 6.24
N ALA A 626 -17.34 -15.96 4.92
CA ALA A 626 -18.26 -16.66 4.02
C ALA A 626 -18.21 -18.17 4.22
N THR A 627 -17.02 -18.77 4.40
CA THR A 627 -16.85 -20.22 4.48
C THR A 627 -17.32 -20.77 5.83
N ARG A 628 -17.02 -20.07 6.91
CA ARG A 628 -17.39 -20.49 8.28
C ARG A 628 -18.78 -20.01 8.70
N GLY A 629 -19.48 -19.26 7.85
CA GLY A 629 -20.80 -18.72 8.15
C GLY A 629 -20.80 -17.67 9.27
N VAL A 630 -19.67 -16.96 9.43
CA VAL A 630 -19.52 -15.88 10.41
C VAL A 630 -20.12 -14.60 9.84
N GLU A 631 -21.09 -14.03 10.55
CA GLU A 631 -21.73 -12.78 10.13
C GLU A 631 -20.77 -11.60 10.21
N VAL A 632 -20.88 -10.65 9.27
CA VAL A 632 -20.09 -9.42 9.25
C VAL A 632 -21.00 -8.19 9.24
N ALA A 633 -20.51 -7.07 9.75
CA ALA A 633 -21.25 -5.82 9.67
C ALA A 633 -21.43 -5.37 8.22
N TYR A 634 -20.37 -5.49 7.40
CA TYR A 634 -20.38 -5.27 5.95
C TYR A 634 -19.39 -6.22 5.27
N PRO A 635 -19.80 -6.92 4.21
CA PRO A 635 -18.95 -7.88 3.52
C PRO A 635 -17.91 -7.21 2.61
N PHE A 636 -16.86 -7.93 2.26
CA PHE A 636 -15.91 -7.57 1.23
C PHE A 636 -16.62 -7.21 -0.08
N GLY A 637 -16.19 -6.13 -0.72
CA GLY A 637 -16.79 -5.63 -1.95
C GLY A 637 -18.09 -4.83 -1.77
N HIS A 638 -18.60 -4.65 -0.53
CA HIS A 638 -19.80 -3.86 -0.28
C HIS A 638 -19.57 -2.37 -0.53
N GLY A 639 -20.54 -1.73 -1.16
CA GLY A 639 -20.59 -0.28 -1.38
C GLY A 639 -21.87 0.11 -2.07
N LEU A 640 -22.53 1.16 -1.56
CA LEU A 640 -23.76 1.72 -2.13
C LEU A 640 -23.43 2.91 -3.02
N THR A 641 -24.34 3.20 -3.94
CA THR A 641 -24.31 4.41 -4.76
C THR A 641 -25.58 5.24 -4.52
N TYR A 642 -25.65 6.46 -5.08
CA TYR A 642 -26.91 7.24 -5.06
C TYR A 642 -27.89 6.81 -6.15
N SER A 643 -27.65 5.65 -6.76
CA SER A 643 -28.52 5.06 -7.79
C SER A 643 -28.63 3.55 -7.56
N ASP A 644 -29.47 2.90 -8.34
CA ASP A 644 -29.67 1.45 -8.31
C ASP A 644 -29.15 0.85 -9.63
N PHE A 645 -28.67 -0.38 -9.57
CA PHE A 645 -28.13 -1.07 -10.74
C PHE A 645 -28.69 -2.49 -10.86
N GLU A 646 -28.88 -2.93 -12.10
CA GLU A 646 -29.32 -4.28 -12.44
C GLU A 646 -28.31 -4.95 -13.35
N LEU A 647 -28.05 -6.25 -13.08
CA LEU A 647 -27.26 -7.12 -13.94
C LEU A 647 -28.18 -8.02 -14.75
N SER A 648 -27.92 -8.14 -16.04
CA SER A 648 -28.68 -9.06 -16.93
C SER A 648 -27.75 -9.65 -18.00
N ASP A 649 -28.28 -10.57 -18.80
CA ASP A 649 -27.64 -11.11 -20.00
C ASP A 649 -26.23 -11.70 -19.77
N MET A 650 -26.00 -12.38 -18.64
CA MET A 650 -24.71 -13.04 -18.39
C MET A 650 -24.43 -14.12 -19.44
N LYS A 651 -23.31 -13.99 -20.15
CA LYS A 651 -22.82 -14.94 -21.14
C LYS A 651 -21.42 -15.41 -20.80
N LEU A 652 -21.15 -16.67 -21.13
CA LEU A 652 -19.83 -17.27 -21.03
C LEU A 652 -19.31 -17.58 -22.44
N GLY A 653 -18.17 -16.98 -22.78
CA GLY A 653 -17.31 -17.43 -23.88
C GLY A 653 -16.21 -18.32 -23.32
N ARG A 654 -15.84 -19.36 -24.04
CA ARG A 654 -14.79 -20.29 -23.62
C ARG A 654 -13.85 -20.56 -24.78
N ASP A 655 -12.57 -20.54 -24.50
CA ASP A 655 -11.53 -21.17 -25.29
C ASP A 655 -10.78 -22.20 -24.43
N ASP A 656 -9.69 -22.76 -24.96
CA ASP A 656 -8.95 -23.84 -24.27
C ASP A 656 -8.31 -23.34 -22.95
N GLN A 657 -7.98 -22.06 -22.82
CA GLN A 657 -7.27 -21.51 -21.67
C GLN A 657 -8.05 -20.44 -20.92
N LYS A 658 -8.93 -19.68 -21.60
CA LYS A 658 -9.63 -18.52 -21.04
C LYS A 658 -11.13 -18.75 -20.92
N ILE A 659 -11.72 -18.06 -19.93
CA ILE A 659 -13.16 -17.93 -19.76
C ILE A 659 -13.44 -16.44 -19.81
N SER A 660 -14.26 -16.01 -20.79
CA SER A 660 -14.73 -14.65 -20.93
C SER A 660 -16.15 -14.53 -20.39
N ILE A 661 -16.36 -13.69 -19.40
CA ILE A 661 -17.67 -13.42 -18.82
C ILE A 661 -18.12 -12.03 -19.26
N THR A 662 -19.31 -11.94 -19.85
CA THR A 662 -19.93 -10.67 -20.18
C THR A 662 -21.29 -10.56 -19.53
N CYS A 663 -21.68 -9.35 -19.09
CA CYS A 663 -23.03 -9.05 -18.66
C CYS A 663 -23.40 -7.62 -19.03
N ARG A 664 -24.71 -7.37 -19.10
CA ARG A 664 -25.27 -6.03 -19.20
C ARG A 664 -25.45 -5.45 -17.80
N VAL A 665 -25.01 -4.21 -17.62
CA VAL A 665 -25.22 -3.42 -16.39
C VAL A 665 -26.10 -2.23 -16.76
N THR A 666 -27.22 -2.08 -16.07
CA THR A 666 -28.17 -0.98 -16.30
C THR A 666 -28.28 -0.15 -15.04
N ASN A 667 -28.15 1.19 -15.18
CA ASN A 667 -28.51 2.10 -14.10
C ASN A 667 -30.04 2.22 -14.05
N SER A 668 -30.69 1.50 -13.13
CA SER A 668 -32.14 1.47 -12.93
C SER A 668 -32.64 2.57 -11.97
N GLY A 669 -31.71 3.33 -11.38
CA GLY A 669 -32.05 4.38 -10.43
C GLY A 669 -32.26 5.75 -11.07
N LYS A 670 -32.14 6.81 -10.25
CA LYS A 670 -32.53 8.18 -10.64
C LYS A 670 -31.36 9.16 -10.81
N ARG A 671 -30.12 8.73 -10.52
CA ARG A 671 -28.91 9.57 -10.59
C ARG A 671 -27.85 8.91 -11.44
N ALA A 672 -27.01 9.73 -12.07
CA ALA A 672 -25.82 9.19 -12.74
C ALA A 672 -24.85 8.63 -11.71
N ALA A 673 -24.37 7.42 -11.96
CA ALA A 673 -23.44 6.72 -11.05
C ALA A 673 -22.58 5.69 -11.80
N LYS A 674 -21.50 5.26 -11.16
CA LYS A 674 -20.68 4.12 -11.60
C LYS A 674 -20.96 2.93 -10.67
N GLN A 675 -20.76 1.71 -11.17
CA GLN A 675 -20.89 0.49 -10.38
C GLN A 675 -19.73 -0.48 -10.65
N VAL A 676 -19.31 -1.21 -9.62
CA VAL A 676 -18.32 -2.29 -9.73
C VAL A 676 -19.04 -3.63 -9.85
N VAL A 677 -18.76 -4.35 -10.93
CA VAL A 677 -19.17 -5.74 -11.10
C VAL A 677 -18.03 -6.66 -10.69
N GLN A 678 -18.30 -7.55 -9.76
CA GLN A 678 -17.32 -8.45 -9.15
C GLN A 678 -17.64 -9.89 -9.57
N LEU A 679 -16.62 -10.63 -10.00
CA LEU A 679 -16.72 -12.04 -10.40
C LEU A 679 -16.13 -12.92 -9.30
N TYR A 680 -16.94 -13.84 -8.81
CA TYR A 680 -16.54 -14.83 -7.81
C TYR A 680 -16.65 -16.25 -8.37
N SER A 681 -15.78 -17.14 -7.89
CA SER A 681 -15.90 -18.60 -8.13
C SER A 681 -16.26 -19.33 -6.85
N THR A 682 -17.07 -20.39 -6.99
CA THR A 682 -17.39 -21.39 -5.96
C THR A 682 -17.11 -22.77 -6.53
N SER A 683 -16.38 -23.60 -5.81
CA SER A 683 -16.22 -25.03 -6.12
C SER A 683 -17.46 -25.79 -5.63
N LEU A 684 -18.06 -26.64 -6.46
CA LEU A 684 -19.29 -27.39 -6.15
C LEU A 684 -19.03 -28.85 -5.78
N PHE A 685 -17.79 -29.22 -5.54
CA PHE A 685 -17.36 -30.58 -5.21
C PHE A 685 -16.58 -30.58 -3.88
N PRO A 686 -16.62 -31.69 -3.11
CA PRO A 686 -16.12 -31.72 -1.73
C PRO A 686 -14.62 -32.00 -1.57
N ASP A 687 -13.86 -31.99 -2.65
CA ASP A 687 -12.43 -32.25 -2.55
C ASP A 687 -11.67 -30.96 -2.14
N HIS A 688 -10.74 -31.08 -1.23
CA HIS A 688 -9.93 -30.03 -0.65
C HIS A 688 -10.73 -28.93 0.09
N GLU A 689 -10.21 -28.49 1.19
CA GLU A 689 -10.77 -27.34 1.90
C GLU A 689 -10.53 -26.06 1.11
N ARG A 690 -11.61 -25.41 0.67
CA ARG A 690 -11.58 -24.19 -0.14
C ARG A 690 -12.49 -23.11 0.44
N PRO A 691 -12.16 -21.84 0.19
CA PRO A 691 -13.11 -20.77 0.46
C PRO A 691 -14.41 -20.96 -0.34
N LEU A 692 -15.54 -20.66 0.33
CA LEU A 692 -16.87 -20.74 -0.29
C LEU A 692 -16.95 -19.86 -1.55
N VAL A 693 -16.37 -18.66 -1.49
CA VAL A 693 -16.29 -17.71 -2.60
C VAL A 693 -14.89 -17.13 -2.70
N GLU A 694 -14.40 -16.94 -3.91
CA GLU A 694 -13.10 -16.33 -4.18
C GLU A 694 -13.21 -15.35 -5.34
N LEU A 695 -12.72 -14.13 -5.16
CA LEU A 695 -12.67 -13.12 -6.21
C LEU A 695 -11.77 -13.58 -7.36
N ARG A 696 -12.28 -13.53 -8.60
CA ARG A 696 -11.54 -13.90 -9.81
C ARG A 696 -11.36 -12.75 -10.79
N GLY A 697 -12.15 -11.69 -10.62
CA GLY A 697 -12.04 -10.51 -11.48
C GLY A 697 -13.06 -9.45 -11.10
N TYR A 698 -12.86 -8.27 -11.63
CA TYR A 698 -13.79 -7.16 -11.46
C TYR A 698 -13.72 -6.21 -12.67
N SER A 699 -14.76 -5.40 -12.81
CA SER A 699 -14.77 -4.31 -13.79
C SER A 699 -15.68 -3.21 -13.30
N LYS A 700 -15.27 -1.95 -13.44
CA LYS A 700 -16.07 -0.78 -13.10
C LYS A 700 -16.71 -0.20 -14.35
N THR A 701 -17.99 0.17 -14.27
CA THR A 701 -18.69 0.82 -15.39
C THR A 701 -18.16 2.24 -15.62
N PRO A 702 -18.34 2.78 -16.83
CA PRO A 702 -18.32 4.23 -17.00
C PRO A 702 -19.44 4.88 -16.17
N LEU A 703 -19.46 6.21 -16.11
CA LEU A 703 -20.59 6.93 -15.52
C LEU A 703 -21.83 6.69 -16.38
N LEU A 704 -22.85 6.03 -15.83
CA LEU A 704 -24.11 5.74 -16.52
C LEU A 704 -25.20 6.69 -16.04
N ALA A 705 -25.89 7.35 -16.97
CA ALA A 705 -27.08 8.12 -16.69
C ALA A 705 -28.28 7.21 -16.31
N PRO A 706 -29.34 7.72 -15.68
CA PRO A 706 -30.56 6.95 -15.42
C PRO A 706 -31.09 6.27 -16.66
N GLY A 707 -31.34 4.95 -16.61
CA GLY A 707 -31.77 4.12 -17.73
C GLY A 707 -30.70 3.73 -18.74
N GLU A 708 -29.48 4.25 -18.61
CA GLU A 708 -28.36 3.88 -19.48
C GLU A 708 -27.79 2.52 -19.10
N SER A 709 -27.28 1.80 -20.09
CA SER A 709 -26.67 0.49 -19.92
C SER A 709 -25.31 0.40 -20.60
N CYS A 710 -24.43 -0.43 -20.06
CA CYS A 710 -23.19 -0.84 -20.73
C CYS A 710 -23.01 -2.35 -20.65
N THR A 711 -22.10 -2.88 -21.46
CA THR A 711 -21.66 -4.26 -21.35
C THR A 711 -20.31 -4.28 -20.64
N VAL A 712 -20.24 -5.03 -19.55
CA VAL A 712 -19.00 -5.32 -18.81
C VAL A 712 -18.45 -6.66 -19.28
N LYS A 713 -17.14 -6.74 -19.43
CA LYS A 713 -16.39 -7.96 -19.74
C LYS A 713 -15.32 -8.23 -18.70
N ILE A 714 -15.26 -9.47 -18.20
CA ILE A 714 -14.23 -9.95 -17.27
C ILE A 714 -13.64 -11.22 -17.86
N ASP A 715 -12.35 -11.22 -18.12
CA ASP A 715 -11.60 -12.38 -18.61
C ASP A 715 -10.78 -13.00 -17.47
N ILE A 716 -10.84 -14.33 -17.32
CA ILE A 716 -10.01 -15.09 -16.38
C ILE A 716 -9.35 -16.27 -17.13
N ASN A 717 -8.18 -16.71 -16.65
CA ASN A 717 -7.60 -17.96 -17.12
C ASN A 717 -8.21 -19.13 -16.34
N LYS A 718 -8.35 -20.28 -16.96
CA LYS A 718 -8.77 -21.52 -16.24
C LYS A 718 -7.82 -21.85 -15.10
N SER A 719 -6.52 -21.57 -15.28
CA SER A 719 -5.49 -21.70 -14.24
C SER A 719 -5.73 -20.86 -13.00
N ASP A 720 -6.50 -19.77 -13.09
CA ASP A 720 -6.83 -18.93 -11.92
C ASP A 720 -7.81 -19.63 -10.95
N LEU A 721 -8.38 -20.78 -11.35
CA LEU A 721 -9.19 -21.66 -10.49
C LEU A 721 -8.37 -22.74 -9.78
N ALA A 722 -7.05 -22.83 -10.05
CA ALA A 722 -6.15 -23.79 -9.42
C ALA A 722 -5.94 -23.46 -7.94
N ILE A 723 -5.60 -24.49 -7.17
CA ILE A 723 -5.12 -24.42 -5.78
C ILE A 723 -3.68 -24.89 -5.72
N PHE A 724 -3.00 -24.56 -4.64
CA PHE A 724 -1.68 -25.10 -4.36
C PHE A 724 -1.78 -26.40 -3.56
N ASP A 725 -1.25 -27.48 -4.14
CA ASP A 725 -1.12 -28.77 -3.48
C ASP A 725 0.30 -28.92 -2.88
N GLU A 726 0.39 -28.93 -1.57
CA GLU A 726 1.66 -29.03 -0.84
C GLU A 726 2.35 -30.38 -1.03
N GLN A 727 1.60 -31.46 -1.27
CA GLN A 727 2.17 -32.80 -1.41
C GLN A 727 2.93 -32.96 -2.72
N SER A 728 2.39 -32.42 -3.80
CA SER A 728 3.01 -32.47 -5.13
C SER A 728 3.86 -31.22 -5.43
N SER A 729 3.88 -30.23 -4.55
CA SER A 729 4.50 -28.91 -4.77
C SER A 729 4.07 -28.32 -6.13
N ALA A 730 2.77 -28.27 -6.36
CA ALA A 730 2.21 -27.89 -7.66
C ALA A 730 0.91 -27.08 -7.52
N TRP A 731 0.69 -26.21 -8.51
CA TRP A 731 -0.62 -25.63 -8.74
C TRP A 731 -1.46 -26.64 -9.52
N VAL A 732 -2.57 -27.07 -8.95
CA VAL A 732 -3.46 -28.08 -9.49
C VAL A 732 -4.84 -27.46 -9.74
N LEU A 733 -5.36 -27.65 -10.94
CA LEU A 733 -6.75 -27.33 -11.29
C LEU A 733 -7.58 -28.61 -11.16
N PRO A 734 -8.36 -28.82 -10.12
CA PRO A 734 -9.18 -30.03 -9.93
C PRO A 734 -10.30 -30.12 -10.96
N ALA A 735 -10.62 -31.36 -11.34
CA ALA A 735 -11.82 -31.69 -12.10
C ALA A 735 -13.07 -31.47 -11.23
N GLY A 736 -14.16 -31.01 -11.84
CA GLY A 736 -15.43 -30.83 -11.15
C GLY A 736 -16.21 -29.63 -11.66
N ASP A 737 -17.34 -29.36 -11.00
CA ASP A 737 -18.22 -28.26 -11.34
C ASP A 737 -17.84 -27.00 -10.53
N TYR A 738 -17.73 -25.88 -11.23
CA TYR A 738 -17.49 -24.57 -10.64
C TYR A 738 -18.64 -23.64 -11.00
N ARG A 739 -19.09 -22.87 -10.03
CA ARG A 739 -20.04 -21.77 -10.23
C ARG A 739 -19.27 -20.45 -10.32
N LEU A 740 -19.51 -19.72 -11.42
CA LEU A 740 -19.02 -18.37 -11.64
C LEU A 740 -20.19 -17.42 -11.41
N SER A 741 -20.05 -16.50 -10.43
CA SER A 741 -21.11 -15.60 -10.00
C SER A 741 -20.68 -14.15 -10.16
N LEU A 742 -21.56 -13.33 -10.75
CA LEU A 742 -21.43 -11.88 -10.81
C LEU A 742 -22.29 -11.23 -9.73
N GLY A 743 -21.74 -10.22 -9.09
CA GLY A 743 -22.45 -9.48 -8.04
C GLY A 743 -21.81 -8.15 -7.72
N PHE A 744 -22.30 -7.52 -6.64
CA PHE A 744 -21.84 -6.22 -6.15
C PHE A 744 -21.04 -6.33 -4.85
N SER A 745 -20.96 -7.53 -4.26
CA SER A 745 -20.10 -7.88 -3.13
C SER A 745 -19.95 -9.39 -3.02
N SER A 746 -19.08 -9.87 -2.12
CA SER A 746 -18.93 -11.30 -1.81
C SER A 746 -20.20 -11.96 -1.27
N ALA A 747 -21.15 -11.18 -0.73
CA ALA A 747 -22.42 -11.65 -0.21
C ALA A 747 -23.64 -11.24 -1.05
N ASP A 748 -23.46 -10.41 -2.08
CA ASP A 748 -24.57 -9.93 -2.95
C ASP A 748 -24.34 -10.40 -4.39
N LEU A 749 -24.50 -11.70 -4.62
CA LEU A 749 -24.34 -12.36 -5.91
C LEU A 749 -25.69 -12.36 -6.66
N LYS A 750 -25.70 -11.81 -7.89
CA LYS A 750 -26.92 -11.56 -8.69
C LYS A 750 -27.14 -12.56 -9.80
N LEU A 751 -26.09 -12.91 -10.55
CA LEU A 751 -26.15 -13.83 -11.68
C LEU A 751 -25.10 -14.91 -11.53
N SER A 752 -25.40 -16.12 -11.95
CA SER A 752 -24.43 -17.22 -11.94
C SER A 752 -24.55 -18.14 -13.13
N LYS A 753 -23.45 -18.77 -13.50
CA LYS A 753 -23.38 -19.87 -14.46
C LYS A 753 -22.36 -20.90 -14.00
N GLU A 754 -22.64 -22.16 -14.32
CA GLU A 754 -21.75 -23.26 -13.99
C GLU A 754 -20.86 -23.64 -15.18
N ILE A 755 -19.67 -24.08 -14.85
CA ILE A 755 -18.70 -24.62 -15.80
C ILE A 755 -18.20 -25.95 -15.25
N PHE A 756 -17.91 -26.88 -16.14
CA PHE A 756 -17.33 -28.18 -15.81
C PHE A 756 -15.89 -28.25 -16.29
N ILE A 757 -14.97 -28.63 -15.41
CA ILE A 757 -13.59 -28.96 -15.70
C ILE A 757 -13.48 -30.50 -15.75
N PRO A 758 -13.20 -31.08 -16.90
CA PRO A 758 -13.35 -32.53 -17.08
C PRO A 758 -12.24 -33.36 -16.42
N THR A 759 -11.06 -32.77 -16.24
CA THR A 759 -9.87 -33.50 -15.78
C THR A 759 -9.04 -32.67 -14.84
N THR A 760 -8.60 -33.27 -13.74
CA THR A 760 -7.61 -32.65 -12.85
C THR A 760 -6.30 -32.47 -13.61
N THR A 761 -5.77 -31.25 -13.61
CA THR A 761 -4.58 -30.89 -14.39
C THR A 761 -3.56 -30.16 -13.50
N VAL A 762 -2.31 -30.59 -13.55
CA VAL A 762 -1.19 -29.82 -12.99
C VAL A 762 -0.94 -28.63 -13.90
N VAL A 763 -1.18 -27.43 -13.38
CA VAL A 763 -0.98 -26.18 -14.09
C VAL A 763 0.49 -25.79 -14.13
N ARG A 764 1.17 -25.94 -12.99
CA ARG A 764 2.57 -25.58 -12.82
C ARG A 764 3.16 -26.32 -11.61
N THR A 765 4.29 -26.97 -11.80
CA THR A 765 5.12 -27.48 -10.70
C THR A 765 6.04 -26.36 -10.23
N VAL A 766 6.27 -26.28 -8.93
CA VAL A 766 7.12 -25.26 -8.29
C VAL A 766 8.18 -25.94 -7.40
N THR A 767 9.13 -25.16 -6.94
CA THR A 767 10.16 -25.66 -6.02
C THR A 767 9.57 -25.96 -4.66
N ASP A 768 9.88 -27.12 -4.08
CA ASP A 768 9.43 -27.54 -2.74
C ASP A 768 10.28 -26.86 -1.64
N ILE A 769 10.01 -25.61 -1.39
CA ILE A 769 10.73 -24.73 -0.46
C ILE A 769 9.75 -23.91 0.36
N LEU A 770 10.26 -23.11 1.30
CA LEU A 770 9.50 -22.20 2.16
C LEU A 770 8.60 -22.93 3.17
N LYS A 771 8.93 -24.16 3.53
CA LYS A 771 8.23 -24.88 4.60
C LYS A 771 8.59 -24.28 5.96
N PRO A 772 7.62 -24.22 6.89
CA PRO A 772 7.94 -23.88 8.28
C PRO A 772 9.00 -24.82 8.84
N THR A 773 10.04 -24.27 9.46
CA THR A 773 11.09 -25.06 10.09
C THR A 773 10.55 -25.73 11.36
N ASP A 774 10.91 -27.01 11.59
CA ASP A 774 10.69 -27.77 12.81
C ASP A 774 9.24 -28.05 13.24
N GLY A 775 8.27 -28.14 12.32
CA GLY A 775 6.88 -28.51 12.64
C GLY A 775 6.21 -27.57 13.64
N LYS A 776 6.62 -26.31 13.70
CA LYS A 776 6.15 -25.30 14.66
C LYS A 776 4.86 -24.60 14.25
N LEU A 777 4.27 -24.95 13.13
CA LEU A 777 2.98 -24.42 12.68
C LEU A 777 1.88 -25.44 13.00
N PHE A 778 0.90 -25.02 13.77
CA PHE A 778 -0.36 -25.75 13.97
C PHE A 778 -1.45 -25.01 13.22
N ILE A 779 -2.10 -25.66 12.25
CA ILE A 779 -3.28 -25.15 11.56
C ILE A 779 -4.50 -25.62 12.34
N GLU A 780 -5.39 -24.72 12.74
CA GLU A 780 -6.63 -25.01 13.48
C GLU A 780 -7.80 -25.33 12.54
#